data_fb272e58451a51b23e5d67b9a209315e
#
_entry.id   fb272e58451a51b23e5d67b9a209315e
#
_cell.length_a   1.000
_cell.length_b   1.000
_cell.length_c   1.000
_cell.angle_alpha   90.00
_cell.angle_beta   90.00
_cell.angle_gamma   90.00
#
_symmetry.space_group_name_H-M   'P 1'
#
loop_
_entity.id
_entity.type
_entity.pdbx_description
1 polymer ?
#
loop_
_entity_poly.entity_id
_entity_poly.type
_entity_poly.pdbx_seq_one_letter_code
_entity_poly.pdbx_strand_id
1 'polypeptide(L)'
;MLVKHLLWVTRKPHTLWPERSLVRRLGPCAALVALVAGVAIGAAVAAEESATLPLDRLVGRRAGDFRLLDVQSGQEAWLYGLRRNGGDSGGPLGSQPVRGAVLVFVSPGCPLGDKYLRRLDELAAEYGPRGVRFFGIASGAGETRESLAGWVAERTPTFPILVDGGSVQADALMVERSNEAILLDAEATIRYRGAIDDQYGYDFSREEPRSTPLRDAIEAVLRGDTVAVKATPVAGCLITKAEPATSKLASLDRVRPPRADIAAWLDEHEPAPSVGDVTYHRDVAPVVQERCQGCHRPGQVGGFDLVTFEDAFRHSAMLAEVVEQRRMPPWHADPRHGTFANDRHLSARERATLLAWVEQRCPEGNPADGPAAKAWPEGWTIGTPDLVFELPEATLIPAQGTMPYVHVTVPTNLAADVWVQAAEARPGDASVVHHIIVYVVPPGGDRRRTIAAGRGHLCGYAPGDMPSVLPPGTAKKLAAGSDLVFQLHYTPNGKPTADRSKVGLIVAKQPPSREALTIGIANPRFVIPPGASAHPVHSQRLFPQDVRLLSFMPHMHLRGRSFRYALTSPDGRVPVEVLLDVPAFDFGWQSYYVLAEPRILPRGSLLGCDATFDNSAENPANPDPKVAVRWGEQTWEEMMIGYVDIDVPIGAWDGDEPGSEDGH
;
A
#
# COMPACT_ATOMS: atom_id res chain seq x y z
N MET A 1 61.30 17.41 18.14
CA MET A 1 61.67 18.63 18.83
C MET A 1 60.39 19.24 19.37
N LEU A 2 60.26 19.00 20.59
CA LEU A 2 60.26 19.93 21.75
C LEU A 2 59.06 20.90 21.69
N VAL A 3 58.16 20.85 22.55
CA VAL A 3 58.06 20.68 24.04
C VAL A 3 57.34 21.89 24.63
N LYS A 4 56.31 21.60 25.44
CA LYS A 4 56.01 22.14 26.77
C LYS A 4 55.35 23.54 26.86
N HIS A 5 54.50 23.83 27.73
CA HIS A 5 54.05 23.53 29.11
C HIS A 5 53.20 24.76 29.48
N LEU A 6 52.39 24.88 30.39
CA LEU A 6 51.94 24.39 31.70
C LEU A 6 50.85 25.40 32.19
N LEU A 7 49.76 25.00 32.70
CA LEU A 7 49.30 24.80 34.08
C LEU A 7 49.13 26.04 34.98
N TRP A 8 48.04 26.02 35.75
CA TRP A 8 47.78 26.46 37.13
C TRP A 8 47.13 27.85 37.28
N VAL A 9 46.22 28.15 38.23
CA VAL A 9 45.85 27.57 39.55
C VAL A 9 44.58 28.25 40.06
N THR A 10 43.77 27.46 40.71
CA THR A 10 42.78 27.64 41.78
C THR A 10 42.71 28.93 42.59
N ARG A 11 41.53 29.31 43.06
CA ARG A 11 41.21 29.40 44.52
C ARG A 11 39.78 29.92 44.77
N LYS A 12 39.02 29.21 45.61
CA LYS A 12 38.00 29.71 46.53
C LYS A 12 38.70 30.31 47.77
N PRO A 13 38.09 31.09 48.59
CA PRO A 13 37.10 30.65 49.58
C PRO A 13 36.09 31.67 50.16
N HIS A 14 35.03 31.14 50.80
CA HIS A 14 34.31 31.52 52.04
C HIS A 14 34.03 33.01 52.39
N THR A 15 32.80 33.36 52.79
CA THR A 15 32.26 33.20 54.16
C THR A 15 30.87 33.86 54.35
N LEU A 16 30.04 33.20 55.14
CA LEU A 16 29.19 33.63 56.27
C LEU A 16 27.89 34.41 56.07
N TRP A 17 26.87 33.81 56.57
CA TRP A 17 25.55 34.30 56.99
C TRP A 17 25.54 35.50 57.94
N PRO A 18 24.40 36.24 58.12
CA PRO A 18 23.34 35.72 59.00
C PRO A 18 21.86 36.01 58.58
N GLU A 19 21.00 35.22 59.16
CA GLU A 19 19.56 35.34 59.18
C GLU A 19 19.02 36.68 59.64
N ARG A 20 17.91 37.13 59.04
CA ARG A 20 16.83 37.80 59.80
C ARG A 20 15.47 37.62 59.06
N SER A 21 14.56 37.09 59.84
CA SER A 21 13.13 36.96 59.67
C SER A 21 12.39 38.22 59.20
N LEU A 22 11.52 38.10 58.19
CA LEU A 22 10.36 38.99 58.02
C LEU A 22 9.13 38.19 57.54
N VAL A 23 8.37 37.75 58.51
CA VAL A 23 6.97 37.35 58.31
C VAL A 23 6.16 38.66 58.26
N ARG A 24 5.54 38.99 57.12
CA ARG A 24 4.29 39.76 57.08
C ARG A 24 3.58 39.70 55.73
N ARG A 25 2.39 39.12 55.75
CA ARG A 25 1.20 39.47 54.95
C ARG A 25 1.28 39.28 53.42
N LEU A 26 0.87 38.12 52.95
CA LEU A 26 0.26 37.99 51.65
C LEU A 26 -1.25 37.75 51.83
N GLY A 27 -2.03 38.63 51.19
CA GLY A 27 -3.48 38.62 51.22
C GLY A 27 -4.12 37.53 50.37
N PRO A 28 -5.44 37.48 50.28
CA PRO A 28 -6.21 36.31 49.75
C PRO A 28 -6.04 35.99 48.24
N CYS A 29 -5.25 36.71 47.50
CA CYS A 29 -4.99 36.42 46.09
C CYS A 29 -4.03 35.23 45.83
N ALA A 30 -3.21 34.85 46.84
CA ALA A 30 -2.28 33.69 46.67
C ALA A 30 -2.99 32.35 46.78
N ALA A 31 -4.14 32.28 47.43
CA ALA A 31 -4.94 31.05 47.51
C ALA A 31 -5.71 30.71 46.22
N LEU A 32 -6.06 31.76 45.42
CA LEU A 32 -6.76 31.57 44.16
C LEU A 32 -5.81 31.11 43.05
N VAL A 33 -4.57 31.56 43.05
CA VAL A 33 -3.53 31.16 42.08
C VAL A 33 -3.09 29.72 42.33
N ALA A 34 -3.02 29.27 43.60
CA ALA A 34 -2.71 27.88 43.92
C ALA A 34 -3.87 26.90 43.58
N LEU A 35 -5.13 27.38 43.68
CA LEU A 35 -6.29 26.57 43.30
C LEU A 35 -6.45 26.44 41.77
N VAL A 36 -6.16 27.50 41.01
CA VAL A 36 -6.19 27.49 39.55
C VAL A 36 -5.02 26.66 38.98
N ALA A 37 -3.84 26.73 39.59
CA ALA A 37 -2.69 25.90 39.21
C ALA A 37 -2.92 24.42 39.58
N GLY A 38 -3.59 24.11 40.68
CA GLY A 38 -3.96 22.75 41.08
C GLY A 38 -5.03 22.13 40.20
N VAL A 39 -5.99 22.94 39.71
CA VAL A 39 -7.01 22.50 38.75
C VAL A 39 -6.44 22.34 37.35
N ALA A 40 -5.50 23.19 36.93
CA ALA A 40 -4.81 23.06 35.64
C ALA A 40 -3.83 21.86 35.60
N ILE A 41 -3.19 21.53 36.73
CA ILE A 41 -2.36 20.32 36.83
C ILE A 41 -3.23 19.06 36.96
N GLY A 42 -4.38 19.14 37.62
CA GLY A 42 -5.36 18.04 37.66
C GLY A 42 -6.06 17.78 36.32
N ALA A 43 -6.24 18.82 35.49
CA ALA A 43 -6.77 18.67 34.13
C ALA A 43 -5.72 18.22 33.09
N ALA A 44 -4.42 18.45 33.36
CA ALA A 44 -3.32 17.96 32.50
C ALA A 44 -2.90 16.51 32.82
N VAL A 45 -3.34 15.94 33.95
CA VAL A 45 -3.09 14.53 34.32
C VAL A 45 -4.27 13.62 33.95
N ALA A 46 -5.38 14.19 33.50
CA ALA A 46 -6.51 13.47 32.91
C ALA A 46 -6.49 13.45 31.38
N ALA A 47 -5.32 13.67 30.73
CA ALA A 47 -5.09 13.11 29.41
C ALA A 47 -4.90 11.60 29.65
N GLU A 48 -5.98 10.85 29.57
CA GLU A 48 -5.94 9.40 29.54
C GLU A 48 -4.89 9.00 28.50
N GLU A 49 -3.79 8.42 28.99
CA GLU A 49 -2.97 7.53 28.19
C GLU A 49 -3.94 6.52 27.59
N SER A 50 -4.18 6.62 26.31
CA SER A 50 -4.83 5.58 25.53
C SER A 50 -3.91 4.36 25.65
N ALA A 51 -4.17 3.54 26.66
CA ALA A 51 -3.37 2.38 26.96
C ALA A 51 -3.49 1.41 25.78
N THR A 52 -2.43 1.32 24.98
CA THR A 52 -2.31 0.26 23.98
C THR A 52 -2.49 -1.08 24.65
N LEU A 53 -3.42 -1.90 24.14
CA LEU A 53 -3.63 -3.25 24.69
C LEU A 53 -2.34 -4.07 24.58
N PRO A 54 -1.90 -4.76 25.66
CA PRO A 54 -0.73 -5.62 25.58
C PRO A 54 -0.89 -6.68 24.50
N LEU A 55 0.17 -6.97 23.75
CA LEU A 55 0.14 -7.99 22.69
C LEU A 55 -0.29 -9.36 23.22
N ASP A 56 0.15 -9.72 24.42
CA ASP A 56 -0.13 -11.00 25.08
C ASP A 56 -1.43 -11.01 25.91
N ARG A 57 -2.32 -10.02 25.67
CA ARG A 57 -3.61 -9.93 26.37
C ARG A 57 -4.38 -11.25 26.30
N LEU A 58 -4.95 -11.66 27.42
CA LEU A 58 -5.68 -12.93 27.61
C LEU A 58 -4.87 -14.23 27.46
N VAL A 59 -3.57 -14.19 27.11
CA VAL A 59 -2.75 -15.41 27.07
C VAL A 59 -2.70 -16.04 28.48
N GLY A 60 -2.90 -17.37 28.56
CA GLY A 60 -3.03 -18.12 29.77
C GLY A 60 -4.45 -18.15 30.38
N ARG A 61 -5.40 -17.36 29.80
CA ARG A 61 -6.81 -17.43 30.18
C ARG A 61 -7.56 -18.44 29.32
N ARG A 62 -8.61 -18.99 29.88
CA ARG A 62 -9.51 -19.88 29.12
C ARG A 62 -10.47 -19.05 28.27
N ALA A 63 -10.57 -19.40 26.99
CA ALA A 63 -11.54 -18.77 26.10
C ALA A 63 -12.98 -19.13 26.51
N GLY A 64 -13.91 -18.20 26.35
CA GLY A 64 -15.34 -18.47 26.50
C GLY A 64 -15.85 -19.47 25.48
N ASP A 65 -16.91 -20.21 25.78
CA ASP A 65 -17.60 -21.03 24.77
C ASP A 65 -18.38 -20.11 23.81
N PHE A 66 -18.47 -20.52 22.56
CA PHE A 66 -19.29 -19.88 21.58
C PHE A 66 -20.12 -20.87 20.78
N ARG A 67 -21.21 -20.37 20.22
CA ARG A 67 -22.03 -21.05 19.21
C ARG A 67 -22.21 -20.09 18.06
N LEU A 68 -21.61 -20.41 16.93
CA LEU A 68 -21.64 -19.57 15.74
C LEU A 68 -22.07 -20.39 14.54
N LEU A 69 -22.79 -19.75 13.60
CA LEU A 69 -23.27 -20.37 12.40
C LEU A 69 -22.14 -20.52 11.38
N ASP A 70 -21.92 -21.71 10.89
CA ASP A 70 -21.01 -21.96 9.76
C ASP A 70 -21.67 -21.56 8.44
N VAL A 71 -20.98 -20.73 7.65
CA VAL A 71 -21.46 -20.21 6.36
C VAL A 71 -21.70 -21.33 5.37
N GLN A 72 -20.80 -22.33 5.30
CA GLN A 72 -20.84 -23.42 4.31
C GLN A 72 -21.97 -24.40 4.62
N SER A 73 -21.99 -24.95 5.80
CA SER A 73 -22.95 -26.00 6.17
C SER A 73 -24.30 -25.49 6.66
N GLY A 74 -24.34 -24.22 7.14
CA GLY A 74 -25.52 -23.67 7.81
C GLY A 74 -25.79 -24.30 9.18
N GLN A 75 -24.82 -25.01 9.77
CA GLN A 75 -24.92 -25.62 11.09
C GLN A 75 -24.19 -24.79 12.14
N GLU A 76 -24.58 -24.91 13.42
CA GLU A 76 -23.85 -24.29 14.51
C GLU A 76 -22.57 -25.06 14.84
N ALA A 77 -21.45 -24.35 14.94
CA ALA A 77 -20.20 -24.83 15.49
C ALA A 77 -20.01 -24.31 16.91
N TRP A 78 -19.48 -25.15 17.82
CA TRP A 78 -19.26 -24.83 19.23
C TRP A 78 -17.81 -25.08 19.61
N LEU A 79 -17.21 -24.21 20.36
CA LEU A 79 -15.84 -24.40 20.83
C LEU A 79 -15.75 -25.61 21.79
N TYR A 80 -16.65 -25.72 22.77
CA TYR A 80 -16.64 -26.80 23.76
C TYR A 80 -17.41 -28.05 23.30
N GLY A 81 -18.20 -27.98 22.24
CA GLY A 81 -18.78 -29.13 21.58
C GLY A 81 -17.74 -30.10 21.04
N LEU A 82 -16.55 -29.61 20.76
CA LEU A 82 -15.39 -30.40 20.35
C LEU A 82 -14.90 -31.37 21.45
N ARG A 83 -15.18 -31.09 22.71
CA ARG A 83 -14.75 -31.91 23.88
C ARG A 83 -15.73 -33.00 24.25
N ARG A 84 -17.01 -32.86 23.90
CA ARG A 84 -18.05 -33.80 24.39
C ARG A 84 -18.17 -35.09 23.59
N ASN A 85 -17.58 -35.19 22.42
CA ASN A 85 -17.73 -36.32 21.50
C ASN A 85 -16.69 -37.44 21.76
N GLY A 86 -16.41 -37.78 22.99
CA GLY A 86 -15.87 -39.08 23.38
C GLY A 86 -16.92 -40.20 23.33
N GLY A 87 -18.10 -39.98 22.75
CA GLY A 87 -19.19 -40.93 22.64
C GLY A 87 -20.31 -40.37 21.79
N ASP A 88 -20.43 -40.94 20.58
CA ASP A 88 -21.62 -41.07 19.77
C ASP A 88 -22.52 -39.85 19.56
N SER A 89 -22.16 -39.03 18.54
CA SER A 89 -23.14 -38.44 17.61
C SER A 89 -22.37 -37.73 16.47
N GLY A 90 -22.69 -38.15 15.24
CA GLY A 90 -22.01 -37.76 14.00
C GLY A 90 -22.14 -36.29 13.68
N GLY A 91 -21.24 -35.45 14.25
CA GLY A 91 -20.92 -34.15 13.73
C GLY A 91 -19.85 -34.28 12.62
N PRO A 92 -19.76 -33.33 11.69
CA PRO A 92 -18.88 -33.44 10.51
C PRO A 92 -17.36 -33.40 10.84
N LEU A 93 -16.98 -33.42 12.09
CA LEU A 93 -15.59 -33.29 12.59
C LEU A 93 -15.14 -34.60 13.28
N GLY A 94 -14.76 -35.60 12.51
CA GLY A 94 -14.11 -36.88 12.81
C GLY A 94 -13.83 -37.32 14.25
N SER A 95 -13.64 -38.59 14.46
CA SER A 95 -13.53 -39.34 15.74
C SER A 95 -12.20 -39.10 16.55
N GLN A 96 -11.34 -38.18 16.14
CA GLN A 96 -10.04 -37.96 16.83
C GLN A 96 -10.15 -36.98 18.00
N PRO A 97 -9.43 -37.21 19.11
CA PRO A 97 -9.41 -36.30 20.24
C PRO A 97 -8.84 -34.94 19.84
N VAL A 98 -9.54 -33.85 20.19
CA VAL A 98 -9.09 -32.49 19.97
C VAL A 98 -7.95 -32.16 20.91
N ARG A 99 -6.79 -31.79 20.36
CA ARG A 99 -5.58 -31.41 21.09
C ARG A 99 -5.35 -29.92 21.13
N GLY A 100 -6.03 -29.16 20.26
CA GLY A 100 -5.99 -27.72 20.21
C GLY A 100 -6.95 -27.15 19.17
N ALA A 101 -7.16 -25.83 19.19
CA ALA A 101 -7.94 -25.13 18.19
C ALA A 101 -7.27 -23.82 17.80
N VAL A 102 -7.33 -23.48 16.53
CA VAL A 102 -6.90 -22.18 15.97
C VAL A 102 -8.14 -21.40 15.56
N LEU A 103 -8.32 -20.24 16.14
CA LEU A 103 -9.34 -19.27 15.76
C LEU A 103 -8.65 -18.17 14.97
N VAL A 104 -9.05 -17.94 13.72
CA VAL A 104 -8.50 -16.85 12.91
C VAL A 104 -9.62 -15.91 12.52
N PHE A 105 -9.43 -14.62 12.81
CA PHE A 105 -10.41 -13.61 12.45
C PHE A 105 -10.25 -13.24 10.97
N VAL A 106 -11.29 -13.42 10.18
CA VAL A 106 -11.30 -13.17 8.74
C VAL A 106 -12.22 -12.00 8.42
N SER A 107 -11.90 -11.27 7.37
CA SER A 107 -12.73 -10.16 6.88
C SER A 107 -12.73 -10.16 5.35
N PRO A 108 -13.89 -10.32 4.70
CA PRO A 108 -14.01 -10.14 3.26
C PRO A 108 -13.46 -8.78 2.83
N GLY A 109 -12.78 -8.75 1.68
CA GLY A 109 -12.17 -7.53 1.17
C GLY A 109 -10.84 -7.13 1.82
N CYS A 110 -10.35 -7.86 2.84
CA CYS A 110 -9.01 -7.65 3.35
C CYS A 110 -7.95 -8.21 2.37
N PRO A 111 -7.13 -7.36 1.71
CA PRO A 111 -6.18 -7.85 0.71
C PRO A 111 -5.13 -8.82 1.27
N LEU A 112 -4.81 -8.71 2.56
CA LEU A 112 -3.93 -9.65 3.25
C LEU A 112 -4.67 -10.93 3.64
N GLY A 113 -5.96 -10.84 3.95
CA GLY A 113 -6.79 -11.98 4.35
C GLY A 113 -6.86 -13.06 3.28
N ASP A 114 -7.10 -12.66 2.04
CA ASP A 114 -7.18 -13.59 0.91
C ASP A 114 -5.85 -14.35 0.68
N LYS A 115 -4.71 -13.69 0.88
CA LYS A 115 -3.39 -14.34 0.80
C LYS A 115 -3.18 -15.35 1.92
N TYR A 116 -3.65 -15.05 3.13
CA TYR A 116 -3.49 -15.94 4.28
C TYR A 116 -4.47 -17.12 4.31
N LEU A 117 -5.64 -17.04 3.66
CA LEU A 117 -6.59 -18.17 3.63
C LEU A 117 -5.94 -19.46 3.16
N ARG A 118 -5.16 -19.40 2.09
CA ARG A 118 -4.45 -20.58 1.58
C ARG A 118 -3.42 -21.11 2.58
N ARG A 119 -2.65 -20.23 3.23
CA ARG A 119 -1.71 -20.64 4.27
C ARG A 119 -2.42 -21.35 5.42
N LEU A 120 -3.62 -20.89 5.76
CA LEU A 120 -4.46 -21.51 6.78
C LEU A 120 -4.99 -22.87 6.33
N ASP A 121 -5.35 -23.04 5.06
CA ASP A 121 -5.72 -24.34 4.50
C ASP A 121 -4.55 -25.33 4.55
N GLU A 122 -3.34 -24.91 4.23
CA GLU A 122 -2.12 -25.72 4.35
C GLU A 122 -1.88 -26.15 5.81
N LEU A 123 -1.99 -25.23 6.75
CA LEU A 123 -1.87 -25.51 8.18
C LEU A 123 -3.01 -26.46 8.67
N ALA A 124 -4.24 -26.22 8.23
CA ALA A 124 -5.38 -27.08 8.57
C ALA A 124 -5.22 -28.51 8.02
N ALA A 125 -4.70 -28.66 6.81
CA ALA A 125 -4.39 -29.96 6.22
C ALA A 125 -3.26 -30.69 6.96
N GLU A 126 -2.23 -29.98 7.40
CA GLU A 126 -1.10 -30.55 8.13
C GLU A 126 -1.46 -30.92 9.59
N TYR A 127 -2.15 -30.04 10.30
CA TYR A 127 -2.39 -30.18 11.74
C TYR A 127 -3.75 -30.78 12.09
N GLY A 128 -4.72 -30.76 11.17
CA GLY A 128 -6.03 -31.38 11.36
C GLY A 128 -5.95 -32.86 11.72
N PRO A 129 -5.19 -33.69 10.99
CA PRO A 129 -4.94 -35.11 11.34
C PRO A 129 -4.22 -35.31 12.67
N ARG A 130 -3.56 -34.27 13.19
CA ARG A 130 -2.85 -34.29 14.49
C ARG A 130 -3.72 -33.79 15.65
N GLY A 131 -5.01 -33.49 15.39
CA GLY A 131 -5.99 -33.10 16.39
C GLY A 131 -6.13 -31.60 16.61
N VAL A 132 -5.62 -30.74 15.72
CA VAL A 132 -5.83 -29.29 15.80
C VAL A 132 -6.98 -28.88 14.89
N ARG A 133 -7.96 -28.17 15.40
CA ARG A 133 -9.12 -27.67 14.64
C ARG A 133 -8.89 -26.22 14.23
N PHE A 134 -9.34 -25.86 13.03
CA PHE A 134 -9.24 -24.51 12.50
C PHE A 134 -10.63 -23.92 12.30
N PHE A 135 -10.81 -22.64 12.66
CA PHE A 135 -12.03 -21.88 12.46
C PHE A 135 -11.68 -20.48 11.96
N GLY A 136 -12.29 -20.05 10.87
CA GLY A 136 -12.35 -18.65 10.51
C GLY A 136 -13.54 -17.99 11.21
N ILE A 137 -13.37 -16.82 11.79
CA ILE A 137 -14.42 -16.06 12.47
C ILE A 137 -14.58 -14.74 11.76
N ALA A 138 -15.74 -14.52 11.13
CA ALA A 138 -16.09 -13.29 10.47
C ALA A 138 -16.92 -12.42 11.43
N SER A 139 -16.30 -11.33 11.93
CA SER A 139 -16.84 -10.50 13.03
C SER A 139 -17.17 -9.07 12.61
N GLY A 140 -17.20 -8.77 11.32
CA GLY A 140 -17.52 -7.43 10.82
C GLY A 140 -18.98 -7.06 11.02
N ALA A 141 -19.24 -5.77 11.27
CA ALA A 141 -20.59 -5.25 11.36
C ALA A 141 -21.36 -5.51 10.05
N GLY A 142 -22.57 -6.07 10.16
CA GLY A 142 -23.39 -6.41 9.02
C GLY A 142 -22.96 -7.68 8.26
N GLU A 143 -21.95 -8.42 8.74
CA GLU A 143 -21.63 -9.73 8.19
C GLU A 143 -22.70 -10.75 8.59
N THR A 144 -23.29 -11.38 7.58
CA THR A 144 -24.31 -12.42 7.71
C THR A 144 -23.89 -13.63 6.89
N ARG A 145 -24.58 -14.76 7.09
CA ARG A 145 -24.34 -15.92 6.26
C ARG A 145 -24.52 -15.62 4.77
N GLU A 146 -25.53 -14.85 4.43
CA GLU A 146 -25.87 -14.46 3.06
C GLU A 146 -24.79 -13.56 2.45
N SER A 147 -24.30 -12.56 3.20
CA SER A 147 -23.25 -11.65 2.69
C SER A 147 -21.90 -12.36 2.51
N LEU A 148 -21.62 -13.40 3.30
CA LEU A 148 -20.39 -14.16 3.25
C LEU A 148 -20.42 -15.32 2.24
N ALA A 149 -21.63 -15.78 1.83
CA ALA A 149 -21.78 -16.98 1.01
C ALA A 149 -21.01 -16.92 -0.31
N GLY A 150 -21.06 -15.79 -1.00
CA GLY A 150 -20.35 -15.57 -2.27
C GLY A 150 -18.82 -15.62 -2.08
N TRP A 151 -18.32 -14.93 -1.06
CA TRP A 151 -16.89 -14.90 -0.73
C TRP A 151 -16.35 -16.30 -0.36
N VAL A 152 -17.10 -17.05 0.45
CA VAL A 152 -16.75 -18.43 0.84
C VAL A 152 -16.81 -19.37 -0.35
N ALA A 153 -17.84 -19.27 -1.20
CA ALA A 153 -17.98 -20.12 -2.40
C ALA A 153 -16.86 -19.89 -3.42
N GLU A 154 -16.38 -18.66 -3.55
CA GLU A 154 -15.26 -18.33 -4.45
C GLU A 154 -13.91 -18.86 -3.94
N ARG A 155 -13.68 -18.79 -2.63
CA ARG A 155 -12.39 -19.12 -2.00
C ARG A 155 -12.27 -20.55 -1.51
N THR A 156 -13.41 -21.21 -1.31
CA THR A 156 -13.52 -22.64 -0.93
C THR A 156 -12.58 -23.04 0.23
N PRO A 157 -12.57 -22.33 1.39
CA PRO A 157 -11.72 -22.69 2.52
C PRO A 157 -12.03 -24.11 3.00
N THR A 158 -10.99 -24.84 3.43
CA THR A 158 -11.10 -26.24 3.88
C THR A 158 -11.55 -26.37 5.34
N PHE A 159 -11.69 -25.27 6.04
CA PHE A 159 -12.17 -25.19 7.43
C PHE A 159 -13.40 -24.28 7.52
N PRO A 160 -14.25 -24.46 8.56
CA PRO A 160 -15.48 -23.69 8.72
C PRO A 160 -15.22 -22.18 8.86
N ILE A 161 -16.05 -21.37 8.18
CA ILE A 161 -16.12 -19.93 8.37
C ILE A 161 -17.38 -19.62 9.18
N LEU A 162 -17.20 -19.06 10.37
CA LEU A 162 -18.24 -18.83 11.37
C LEU A 162 -18.66 -17.36 11.39
N VAL A 163 -19.97 -17.11 11.45
CA VAL A 163 -20.53 -15.76 11.49
C VAL A 163 -20.61 -15.25 12.93
N ASP A 164 -19.90 -14.16 13.21
CA ASP A 164 -19.95 -13.40 14.47
C ASP A 164 -20.47 -11.96 14.18
N GLY A 165 -21.63 -11.85 13.54
CA GLY A 165 -22.18 -10.59 13.02
C GLY A 165 -22.47 -9.50 14.08
N GLY A 166 -22.49 -9.86 15.35
CA GLY A 166 -22.57 -8.92 16.47
C GLY A 166 -21.21 -8.57 17.06
N SER A 167 -20.09 -9.04 16.47
CA SER A 167 -18.72 -8.88 16.97
C SER A 167 -18.48 -9.38 18.41
N VAL A 168 -19.36 -10.26 18.91
CA VAL A 168 -19.34 -10.73 20.32
C VAL A 168 -18.04 -11.47 20.64
N GLN A 169 -17.56 -12.32 19.71
CA GLN A 169 -16.33 -13.07 19.93
C GLN A 169 -15.09 -12.18 19.73
N ALA A 170 -15.12 -11.28 18.75
CA ALA A 170 -14.06 -10.30 18.57
C ALA A 170 -13.88 -9.46 19.84
N ASP A 171 -14.98 -9.02 20.48
CA ASP A 171 -14.93 -8.24 21.71
C ASP A 171 -14.47 -9.10 22.91
N ALA A 172 -15.03 -10.29 23.09
CA ALA A 172 -14.67 -11.19 24.18
C ALA A 172 -13.19 -11.60 24.14
N LEU A 173 -12.63 -11.74 22.95
CA LEU A 173 -11.24 -12.07 22.71
C LEU A 173 -10.35 -10.84 22.48
N MET A 174 -10.93 -9.64 22.58
CA MET A 174 -10.24 -8.36 22.39
C MET A 174 -9.50 -8.30 21.02
N VAL A 175 -10.11 -8.84 19.96
CA VAL A 175 -9.55 -8.82 18.61
C VAL A 175 -9.97 -7.52 17.91
N GLU A 176 -9.02 -6.89 17.22
CA GLU A 176 -9.24 -5.65 16.52
C GLU A 176 -9.01 -5.79 15.00
N ARG A 177 -8.24 -6.80 14.59
CA ARG A 177 -7.82 -6.95 13.19
C ARG A 177 -8.13 -8.32 12.63
N SER A 178 -8.44 -8.37 11.34
CA SER A 178 -8.40 -9.61 10.59
C SER A 178 -6.99 -10.19 10.58
N ASN A 179 -6.87 -11.47 10.27
CA ASN A 179 -5.63 -12.26 10.28
C ASN A 179 -5.01 -12.46 11.67
N GLU A 180 -5.65 -11.99 12.75
CA GLU A 180 -5.23 -12.37 14.08
C GLU A 180 -5.60 -13.83 14.34
N ALA A 181 -4.58 -14.65 14.63
CA ALA A 181 -4.74 -16.05 14.99
C ALA A 181 -4.65 -16.22 16.51
N ILE A 182 -5.56 -16.99 17.10
CA ILE A 182 -5.56 -17.35 18.52
C ILE A 182 -5.48 -18.87 18.61
N LEU A 183 -4.40 -19.38 19.21
CA LEU A 183 -4.24 -20.81 19.46
C LEU A 183 -4.69 -21.17 20.87
N LEU A 184 -5.58 -22.14 20.95
CA LEU A 184 -6.07 -22.74 22.18
C LEU A 184 -5.49 -24.16 22.34
N ASP A 185 -5.19 -24.54 23.57
CA ASP A 185 -4.88 -25.95 23.90
C ASP A 185 -6.15 -26.81 24.06
N ALA A 186 -5.98 -28.07 24.46
CA ALA A 186 -7.09 -29.00 24.68
C ALA A 186 -8.05 -28.55 25.83
N GLU A 187 -7.61 -27.70 26.73
CA GLU A 187 -8.37 -27.10 27.82
C GLU A 187 -9.06 -25.79 27.41
N ALA A 188 -8.90 -25.37 26.14
CA ALA A 188 -9.31 -24.08 25.58
C ALA A 188 -8.59 -22.88 26.24
N THR A 189 -7.39 -23.08 26.77
CA THR A 189 -6.54 -22.01 27.26
C THR A 189 -5.80 -21.36 26.11
N ILE A 190 -5.81 -20.04 26.03
CA ILE A 190 -5.09 -19.26 25.01
C ILE A 190 -3.58 -19.43 25.26
N ARG A 191 -2.88 -20.01 24.28
CA ARG A 191 -1.43 -20.26 24.33
C ARG A 191 -0.64 -19.33 23.46
N TYR A 192 -1.25 -18.87 22.36
CA TYR A 192 -0.67 -17.90 21.44
C TYR A 192 -1.77 -17.00 20.89
N ARG A 193 -1.41 -15.75 20.57
CA ARG A 193 -2.20 -14.86 19.75
C ARG A 193 -1.30 -13.97 18.91
N GLY A 194 -1.71 -13.64 17.68
CA GLY A 194 -0.91 -12.78 16.82
C GLY A 194 -0.94 -13.18 15.35
N ALA A 195 0.14 -12.86 14.65
CA ALA A 195 0.29 -13.14 13.23
C ALA A 195 0.35 -14.64 12.92
N ILE A 196 -0.12 -15.03 11.75
CA ILE A 196 0.02 -16.39 11.20
C ILE A 196 1.50 -16.65 10.90
N ASP A 197 2.12 -15.74 10.15
CA ASP A 197 3.54 -15.64 9.86
C ASP A 197 3.89 -14.19 9.45
N ASP A 198 5.11 -13.94 8.96
CA ASP A 198 5.56 -12.62 8.50
C ASP A 198 5.74 -12.53 6.97
N GLN A 199 5.04 -13.38 6.21
CA GLN A 199 5.17 -13.38 4.75
C GLN A 199 4.55 -12.15 4.10
N TYR A 200 3.41 -11.67 4.63
CA TYR A 200 2.66 -10.56 4.06
C TYR A 200 2.50 -9.42 5.06
N GLY A 201 2.70 -8.19 4.59
CA GLY A 201 2.47 -6.97 5.34
C GLY A 201 1.80 -5.90 4.48
N TYR A 202 1.60 -4.70 5.02
CA TYR A 202 0.90 -3.63 4.30
C TYR A 202 1.65 -3.18 3.04
N ASP A 203 2.99 -3.09 3.13
CA ASP A 203 3.83 -2.53 2.08
C ASP A 203 4.83 -3.57 1.53
N PHE A 204 4.61 -4.86 1.82
CA PHE A 204 5.50 -5.92 1.35
C PHE A 204 4.81 -7.28 1.20
N SER A 205 5.39 -8.10 0.34
CA SER A 205 5.10 -9.52 0.19
C SER A 205 6.43 -10.25 0.00
N ARG A 206 6.69 -11.29 0.80
CA ARG A 206 7.89 -12.13 0.69
C ARG A 206 7.59 -13.40 -0.06
N GLU A 207 8.59 -13.98 -0.68
CA GLU A 207 8.48 -15.31 -1.31
C GLU A 207 8.19 -16.39 -0.26
N GLU A 208 8.90 -16.33 0.89
CA GLU A 208 8.70 -17.22 2.04
C GLU A 208 8.73 -16.41 3.35
N PRO A 209 8.01 -16.88 4.37
CA PRO A 209 8.08 -16.25 5.68
C PRO A 209 9.46 -16.48 6.32
N ARG A 210 9.96 -15.46 7.04
CA ARG A 210 11.17 -15.55 7.86
C ARG A 210 10.87 -16.05 9.28
N SER A 211 9.62 -15.93 9.70
CA SER A 211 9.11 -16.30 11.03
C SER A 211 7.74 -16.93 10.90
N THR A 212 7.52 -18.04 11.61
CA THR A 212 6.28 -18.83 11.58
C THR A 212 5.68 -19.02 12.97
N PRO A 213 5.38 -17.93 13.73
CA PRO A 213 5.04 -17.99 15.13
C PRO A 213 3.81 -18.84 15.46
N LEU A 214 2.78 -18.86 14.59
CA LEU A 214 1.61 -19.72 14.78
C LEU A 214 2.00 -21.20 14.65
N ARG A 215 2.75 -21.58 13.63
CA ARG A 215 3.24 -22.95 13.43
C ARG A 215 4.09 -23.41 14.62
N ASP A 216 5.03 -22.58 15.07
CA ASP A 216 5.91 -22.86 16.20
C ASP A 216 5.12 -23.05 17.50
N ALA A 217 4.07 -22.24 17.71
CA ALA A 217 3.17 -22.36 18.85
C ALA A 217 2.33 -23.65 18.79
N ILE A 218 1.79 -24.02 17.62
CA ILE A 218 1.06 -25.28 17.43
C ILE A 218 1.96 -26.47 17.76
N GLU A 219 3.18 -26.49 17.25
CA GLU A 219 4.14 -27.56 17.54
C GLU A 219 4.46 -27.66 19.05
N ALA A 220 4.64 -26.52 19.74
CA ALA A 220 4.88 -26.51 21.17
C ALA A 220 3.68 -27.10 21.94
N VAL A 221 2.45 -26.67 21.62
CA VAL A 221 1.21 -27.18 22.26
C VAL A 221 1.07 -28.69 22.03
N LEU A 222 1.32 -29.18 20.82
CA LEU A 222 1.23 -30.60 20.50
C LEU A 222 2.27 -31.45 21.21
N ARG A 223 3.45 -30.92 21.56
CA ARG A 223 4.45 -31.59 22.37
C ARG A 223 4.21 -31.45 23.87
N GLY A 224 3.30 -30.56 24.30
CA GLY A 224 3.10 -30.23 25.72
C GLY A 224 4.15 -29.25 26.25
N ASP A 225 4.88 -28.57 25.36
CA ASP A 225 5.90 -27.58 25.68
C ASP A 225 5.28 -26.20 25.96
N THR A 226 6.03 -25.35 26.64
CA THR A 226 5.67 -23.92 26.77
C THR A 226 5.92 -23.21 25.43
N VAL A 227 4.91 -22.45 24.98
CA VAL A 227 5.03 -21.59 23.80
C VAL A 227 6.03 -20.44 24.08
N ALA A 228 7.12 -20.39 23.33
CA ALA A 228 8.21 -19.45 23.56
C ALA A 228 7.78 -18.01 23.21
N VAL A 229 7.19 -17.81 22.03
CA VAL A 229 6.63 -16.53 21.58
C VAL A 229 5.11 -16.57 21.78
N LYS A 230 4.62 -15.88 22.81
CA LYS A 230 3.20 -15.92 23.20
C LYS A 230 2.32 -14.98 22.41
N ALA A 231 2.89 -13.91 21.89
CA ALA A 231 2.18 -12.92 21.10
C ALA A 231 3.08 -12.22 20.08
N THR A 232 2.49 -11.80 18.96
CA THR A 232 3.15 -11.00 17.92
C THR A 232 2.20 -9.92 17.37
N PRO A 233 2.71 -8.82 16.81
CA PRO A 233 1.90 -7.87 16.05
C PRO A 233 1.23 -8.54 14.86
N VAL A 234 0.08 -7.99 14.43
CA VAL A 234 -0.72 -8.52 13.32
C VAL A 234 -0.85 -7.50 12.20
N ALA A 235 -0.47 -7.88 11.00
CA ALA A 235 -0.84 -7.17 9.78
C ALA A 235 -2.22 -7.65 9.32
N GLY A 236 -3.22 -6.77 9.36
CA GLY A 236 -4.61 -7.08 9.01
C GLY A 236 -5.47 -5.84 9.01
N CYS A 237 -6.61 -5.90 8.33
CA CYS A 237 -7.56 -4.79 8.30
C CYS A 237 -8.27 -4.65 9.64
N LEU A 238 -8.55 -3.42 10.08
CA LEU A 238 -9.39 -3.20 11.24
C LEU A 238 -10.79 -3.78 11.00
N ILE A 239 -11.31 -4.49 11.98
CA ILE A 239 -12.67 -5.02 11.96
C ILE A 239 -13.62 -3.91 12.39
N THR A 240 -14.53 -3.50 11.50
CA THR A 240 -15.63 -2.61 11.87
C THR A 240 -16.58 -3.39 12.76
N LYS A 241 -16.67 -3.04 14.04
CA LYS A 241 -17.54 -3.71 15.01
C LYS A 241 -18.94 -3.12 15.00
N ALA A 242 -19.94 -3.92 15.38
CA ALA A 242 -21.35 -3.50 15.47
C ALA A 242 -21.54 -2.35 16.48
N GLU A 243 -20.79 -2.40 17.60
CA GLU A 243 -20.66 -1.31 18.57
C GLU A 243 -19.22 -0.80 18.49
N PRO A 244 -18.96 0.41 17.96
CA PRO A 244 -17.60 0.94 17.88
C PRO A 244 -17.01 1.08 19.29
N ALA A 245 -15.86 0.49 19.51
CA ALA A 245 -15.13 0.68 20.74
C ALA A 245 -14.74 2.15 20.90
N THR A 246 -14.91 2.71 22.08
CA THR A 246 -14.50 4.08 22.43
C THR A 246 -12.98 4.22 22.59
N SER A 247 -12.22 3.14 22.40
CA SER A 247 -10.77 3.16 22.50
C SER A 247 -10.16 3.73 21.21
N LYS A 248 -9.31 4.75 21.35
CA LYS A 248 -8.41 5.16 20.28
C LYS A 248 -7.57 3.96 19.89
N LEU A 249 -7.74 3.53 18.65
CA LEU A 249 -7.00 2.42 18.07
C LEU A 249 -5.49 2.73 18.14
N ALA A 250 -4.72 1.83 18.74
CA ALA A 250 -3.29 1.87 18.61
C ALA A 250 -2.96 1.70 17.12
N SER A 251 -2.47 2.76 16.50
CA SER A 251 -1.97 2.66 15.12
C SER A 251 -0.81 1.67 15.13
N LEU A 252 -0.87 0.67 14.25
CA LEU A 252 0.35 -0.09 13.94
C LEU A 252 1.37 0.89 13.38
N ASP A 253 2.60 0.81 13.88
CA ASP A 253 3.69 1.57 13.30
C ASP A 253 3.76 1.27 11.80
N ARG A 254 3.72 2.32 11.01
CA ARG A 254 3.89 2.18 9.57
C ARG A 254 5.28 1.64 9.28
N VAL A 255 5.35 0.72 8.35
CA VAL A 255 6.63 0.29 7.80
C VAL A 255 7.37 1.48 7.16
N ARG A 256 6.60 2.42 6.58
CA ARG A 256 7.11 3.69 6.02
C ARG A 256 6.12 4.82 6.35
N PRO A 257 6.26 5.47 7.51
CA PRO A 257 5.43 6.63 7.80
C PRO A 257 5.71 7.74 6.77
N PRO A 258 4.72 8.58 6.43
CA PRO A 258 5.02 9.81 5.70
C PRO A 258 6.09 10.57 6.47
N ARG A 259 6.99 11.22 5.75
CA ARG A 259 8.00 12.06 6.41
C ARG A 259 7.32 13.03 7.34
N ALA A 260 7.78 13.10 8.59
CA ALA A 260 7.18 13.94 9.62
C ALA A 260 7.16 15.43 9.22
N ASP A 261 8.15 15.88 8.43
CA ASP A 261 8.21 17.25 7.90
C ASP A 261 7.10 17.53 6.88
N ILE A 262 6.69 16.55 6.06
CA ILE A 262 5.58 16.71 5.11
C ILE A 262 4.25 16.71 5.85
N ALA A 263 4.08 15.82 6.83
CA ALA A 263 2.87 15.79 7.65
C ALA A 263 2.70 17.13 8.40
N ALA A 264 3.77 17.63 9.03
CA ALA A 264 3.76 18.91 9.73
C ALA A 264 3.48 20.08 8.76
N TRP A 265 4.07 20.07 7.57
CA TRP A 265 3.80 21.10 6.57
C TRP A 265 2.33 21.08 6.11
N LEU A 266 1.77 19.91 5.87
CA LEU A 266 0.34 19.78 5.50
C LEU A 266 -0.57 20.27 6.63
N ASP A 267 -0.26 19.92 7.88
CA ASP A 267 -1.07 20.36 9.03
C ASP A 267 -0.98 21.89 9.23
N GLU A 268 0.15 22.51 8.86
CA GLU A 268 0.33 23.97 8.91
C GLU A 268 -0.36 24.70 7.74
N HIS A 269 -0.25 24.17 6.52
CA HIS A 269 -0.72 24.85 5.29
C HIS A 269 -2.14 24.45 4.88
N GLU A 270 -2.56 23.26 5.27
CA GLU A 270 -3.90 22.72 5.10
C GLU A 270 -4.48 22.27 6.44
N PRO A 271 -4.69 23.15 7.41
CA PRO A 271 -5.22 22.78 8.71
C PRO A 271 -6.60 22.14 8.54
N ALA A 272 -6.81 21.03 9.25
CA ALA A 272 -8.11 20.33 9.22
C ALA A 272 -9.22 21.27 9.71
N PRO A 273 -10.22 21.58 8.88
CA PRO A 273 -11.33 22.42 9.31
C PRO A 273 -12.18 21.66 10.32
N SER A 274 -12.81 22.39 11.23
CA SER A 274 -13.90 21.84 12.02
C SER A 274 -15.05 21.47 11.07
N VAL A 275 -15.50 20.24 11.13
CA VAL A 275 -16.69 19.75 10.44
C VAL A 275 -17.80 19.52 11.47
N GLY A 276 -19.01 19.94 11.16
CA GLY A 276 -20.18 19.72 12.01
C GLY A 276 -20.71 18.29 11.90
N ASP A 277 -22.03 18.14 12.01
CA ASP A 277 -22.69 16.86 11.80
C ASP A 277 -22.52 16.38 10.36
N VAL A 278 -21.93 15.21 10.20
CA VAL A 278 -21.61 14.59 8.91
C VAL A 278 -22.51 13.39 8.67
N THR A 279 -23.08 13.28 7.47
CA THR A 279 -23.82 12.09 7.05
C THR A 279 -23.24 11.49 5.78
N TYR A 280 -23.46 10.18 5.56
CA TYR A 280 -22.91 9.50 4.40
C TYR A 280 -23.36 10.15 3.10
N HIS A 281 -24.68 10.23 2.88
CA HIS A 281 -25.20 10.65 1.58
C HIS A 281 -24.82 12.10 1.22
N ARG A 282 -24.94 13.02 2.19
CA ARG A 282 -24.65 14.44 1.94
C ARG A 282 -23.16 14.76 1.81
N ASP A 283 -22.32 14.14 2.68
CA ASP A 283 -20.95 14.61 2.89
C ASP A 283 -19.91 13.59 2.46
N VAL A 284 -20.11 12.30 2.74
CA VAL A 284 -19.12 11.24 2.51
C VAL A 284 -19.23 10.67 1.10
N ALA A 285 -20.43 10.40 0.61
CA ALA A 285 -20.63 9.81 -0.70
C ALA A 285 -19.99 10.61 -1.85
N PRO A 286 -20.04 11.96 -1.86
CA PRO A 286 -19.34 12.74 -2.88
C PRO A 286 -17.84 12.52 -2.86
N VAL A 287 -17.21 12.46 -1.66
CA VAL A 287 -15.78 12.23 -1.52
C VAL A 287 -15.42 10.81 -1.98
N VAL A 288 -16.15 9.80 -1.51
CA VAL A 288 -15.92 8.40 -1.88
C VAL A 288 -16.08 8.20 -3.39
N GLN A 289 -17.12 8.80 -3.99
CA GLN A 289 -17.36 8.71 -5.42
C GLN A 289 -16.23 9.31 -6.27
N GLU A 290 -15.66 10.42 -5.83
CA GLU A 290 -14.61 11.11 -6.59
C GLU A 290 -13.22 10.53 -6.33
N ARG A 291 -12.90 10.17 -5.08
CA ARG A 291 -11.55 9.82 -4.65
C ARG A 291 -11.31 8.31 -4.53
N CYS A 292 -12.34 7.49 -4.30
CA CYS A 292 -12.20 6.08 -3.98
C CYS A 292 -12.75 5.15 -5.06
N GLN A 293 -13.94 5.45 -5.63
CA GLN A 293 -14.62 4.56 -6.58
C GLN A 293 -13.88 4.34 -7.89
N GLY A 294 -12.87 5.16 -8.19
CA GLY A 294 -11.96 4.88 -9.33
C GLY A 294 -11.38 3.47 -9.26
N CYS A 295 -11.04 3.01 -8.07
CA CYS A 295 -10.45 1.69 -7.79
C CYS A 295 -11.42 0.77 -7.03
N HIS A 296 -12.26 1.31 -6.13
CA HIS A 296 -13.15 0.55 -5.25
C HIS A 296 -14.57 0.46 -5.81
N ARG A 297 -14.74 -0.30 -6.88
CA ARG A 297 -16.03 -0.66 -7.49
C ARG A 297 -15.92 -2.01 -8.19
N PRO A 298 -17.04 -2.67 -8.54
CA PRO A 298 -17.03 -4.00 -9.16
C PRO A 298 -16.08 -4.11 -10.34
N GLY A 299 -15.25 -5.15 -10.32
CA GLY A 299 -14.31 -5.46 -11.40
C GLY A 299 -13.06 -4.55 -11.46
N GLN A 300 -12.79 -3.77 -10.41
CA GLN A 300 -11.59 -2.94 -10.29
C GLN A 300 -10.62 -3.47 -9.24
N VAL A 301 -9.45 -2.85 -9.15
CA VAL A 301 -8.29 -3.30 -8.37
C VAL A 301 -8.45 -3.16 -6.86
N GLY A 302 -9.45 -2.41 -6.36
CA GLY A 302 -9.57 -2.07 -4.94
C GLY A 302 -9.82 -3.23 -3.97
N GLY A 303 -10.10 -4.44 -4.49
CA GLY A 303 -10.31 -5.66 -3.68
C GLY A 303 -11.67 -5.74 -2.98
N PHE A 304 -12.35 -4.62 -2.79
CA PHE A 304 -13.72 -4.49 -2.26
C PHE A 304 -14.35 -3.21 -2.82
N ASP A 305 -15.67 -3.15 -2.78
CA ASP A 305 -16.43 -2.02 -3.30
C ASP A 305 -16.67 -0.95 -2.24
N LEU A 306 -16.79 0.32 -2.68
CA LEU A 306 -17.24 1.47 -1.90
C LEU A 306 -18.31 2.24 -2.69
N VAL A 307 -19.34 1.52 -3.18
CA VAL A 307 -20.39 2.09 -4.03
C VAL A 307 -21.61 2.50 -3.21
N THR A 308 -21.92 1.75 -2.17
CA THR A 308 -23.11 1.96 -1.32
C THR A 308 -22.72 2.45 0.08
N PHE A 309 -23.74 2.90 0.83
CA PHE A 309 -23.59 3.18 2.27
C PHE A 309 -23.09 1.94 3.03
N GLU A 310 -23.70 0.79 2.75
CA GLU A 310 -23.36 -0.46 3.41
C GLU A 310 -21.93 -0.88 3.15
N ASP A 311 -21.40 -0.66 1.94
CA ASP A 311 -20.00 -0.91 1.62
C ASP A 311 -19.07 -0.03 2.46
N ALA A 312 -19.35 1.27 2.50
CA ALA A 312 -18.56 2.22 3.26
C ALA A 312 -18.65 1.97 4.78
N PHE A 313 -19.84 1.67 5.29
CA PHE A 313 -20.09 1.34 6.69
C PHE A 313 -19.30 0.08 7.11
N ARG A 314 -19.40 -0.97 6.32
CA ARG A 314 -18.69 -2.25 6.58
C ARG A 314 -17.19 -2.07 6.67
N HIS A 315 -16.62 -1.14 5.92
CA HIS A 315 -15.18 -0.87 5.89
C HIS A 315 -14.77 0.41 6.65
N SER A 316 -15.68 1.01 7.43
CA SER A 316 -15.47 2.34 8.02
C SER A 316 -14.26 2.43 8.95
N ALA A 317 -14.01 1.42 9.78
CA ALA A 317 -12.84 1.41 10.67
C ALA A 317 -11.53 1.39 9.88
N MET A 318 -11.45 0.56 8.85
CA MET A 318 -10.28 0.51 7.95
C MET A 318 -10.15 1.80 7.14
N LEU A 319 -11.28 2.35 6.65
CA LEU A 319 -11.31 3.62 5.93
C LEU A 319 -10.71 4.75 6.79
N ALA A 320 -11.13 4.86 8.05
CA ALA A 320 -10.56 5.85 8.96
C ALA A 320 -9.06 5.66 9.14
N GLU A 321 -8.60 4.43 9.37
CA GLU A 321 -7.18 4.12 9.55
C GLU A 321 -6.33 4.51 8.33
N VAL A 322 -6.75 4.10 7.13
CA VAL A 322 -5.95 4.34 5.92
C VAL A 322 -5.96 5.81 5.51
N VAL A 323 -7.03 6.55 5.80
CA VAL A 323 -7.16 7.99 5.58
C VAL A 323 -6.34 8.78 6.59
N GLU A 324 -6.41 8.45 7.88
CA GLU A 324 -5.60 9.07 8.93
C GLU A 324 -4.12 8.88 8.65
N GLN A 325 -3.74 7.67 8.27
CA GLN A 325 -2.37 7.33 7.93
C GLN A 325 -1.95 7.79 6.52
N ARG A 326 -2.82 8.40 5.72
CA ARG A 326 -2.54 8.83 4.34
C ARG A 326 -2.04 7.69 3.43
N ARG A 327 -2.49 6.44 3.70
CA ARG A 327 -2.22 5.28 2.83
C ARG A 327 -3.16 5.24 1.62
N MET A 328 -4.38 5.78 1.79
CA MET A 328 -5.38 5.89 0.74
C MET A 328 -5.97 7.29 0.68
N PRO A 329 -6.22 7.80 -0.53
CA PRO A 329 -5.79 7.27 -1.82
C PRO A 329 -4.26 7.22 -1.94
N PRO A 330 -3.68 6.30 -2.74
CA PRO A 330 -2.22 6.21 -2.91
C PRO A 330 -1.71 7.39 -3.72
N TRP A 331 -0.98 8.29 -3.06
CA TRP A 331 -0.34 9.45 -3.64
C TRP A 331 0.91 9.80 -2.84
N HIS A 332 2.08 9.78 -3.48
CA HIS A 332 3.36 9.86 -2.77
C HIS A 332 4.17 11.11 -3.13
N ALA A 333 3.68 11.98 -4.02
CA ALA A 333 4.32 13.24 -4.31
C ALA A 333 4.28 14.17 -3.10
N ASP A 334 5.40 14.83 -2.84
CA ASP A 334 5.48 15.92 -1.86
C ASP A 334 4.68 17.13 -2.38
N PRO A 335 3.63 17.58 -1.69
CA PRO A 335 2.74 18.64 -2.17
C PRO A 335 3.43 20.02 -2.32
N ARG A 336 4.65 20.17 -1.80
CA ARG A 336 5.45 21.40 -1.95
C ARG A 336 6.04 21.55 -3.36
N HIS A 337 6.00 20.47 -4.18
CA HIS A 337 6.69 20.42 -5.46
C HIS A 337 5.79 19.91 -6.57
N GLY A 338 5.67 20.69 -7.64
CA GLY A 338 4.85 20.38 -8.79
C GLY A 338 3.34 20.56 -8.57
N THR A 339 2.59 20.57 -9.66
CA THR A 339 1.13 20.54 -9.67
C THR A 339 0.70 19.52 -10.72
N PHE A 340 -0.11 18.55 -10.31
CA PHE A 340 -0.41 17.37 -11.14
C PHE A 340 -1.89 17.28 -11.45
N ALA A 341 -2.22 17.02 -12.73
CA ALA A 341 -3.59 16.87 -13.19
C ALA A 341 -4.30 15.64 -12.61
N ASN A 342 -3.53 14.62 -12.26
CA ASN A 342 -4.02 13.37 -11.70
C ASN A 342 -3.77 13.24 -10.19
N ASP A 343 -3.67 14.36 -9.49
CA ASP A 343 -3.51 14.38 -8.04
C ASP A 343 -4.70 13.70 -7.33
N ARG A 344 -4.40 12.73 -6.48
CA ARG A 344 -5.37 11.89 -5.77
C ARG A 344 -5.42 12.18 -4.27
N HIS A 345 -4.55 13.05 -3.74
CA HIS A 345 -4.56 13.29 -2.31
C HIS A 345 -5.91 13.84 -1.85
N LEU A 346 -6.30 13.51 -0.63
CA LEU A 346 -7.47 14.10 0.01
C LEU A 346 -7.12 15.50 0.54
N SER A 347 -7.92 16.50 0.19
CA SER A 347 -7.84 17.79 0.86
C SER A 347 -8.08 17.64 2.37
N ALA A 348 -7.59 18.60 3.16
CA ALA A 348 -7.82 18.59 4.61
C ALA A 348 -9.30 18.48 4.98
N ARG A 349 -10.19 19.10 4.19
CA ARG A 349 -11.64 19.02 4.39
C ARG A 349 -12.20 17.64 4.08
N GLU A 350 -11.84 17.02 2.96
CA GLU A 350 -12.29 15.68 2.61
C GLU A 350 -11.83 14.66 3.66
N ARG A 351 -10.56 14.75 4.09
CA ARG A 351 -10.02 13.91 5.16
C ARG A 351 -10.77 14.10 6.48
N ALA A 352 -10.97 15.34 6.91
CA ALA A 352 -11.70 15.64 8.14
C ALA A 352 -13.16 15.14 8.09
N THR A 353 -13.81 15.24 6.93
CA THR A 353 -15.18 14.74 6.72
C THR A 353 -15.26 13.22 6.89
N LEU A 354 -14.35 12.47 6.26
CA LEU A 354 -14.32 11.00 6.37
C LEU A 354 -14.05 10.54 7.81
N LEU A 355 -13.09 11.16 8.49
CA LEU A 355 -12.76 10.83 9.88
C LEU A 355 -13.89 11.17 10.84
N ALA A 356 -14.48 12.36 10.71
CA ALA A 356 -15.61 12.79 11.54
C ALA A 356 -16.85 11.90 11.35
N TRP A 357 -17.11 11.42 10.13
CA TRP A 357 -18.19 10.48 9.87
C TRP A 357 -18.04 9.19 10.66
N VAL A 358 -16.81 8.63 10.67
CA VAL A 358 -16.54 7.40 11.44
C VAL A 358 -16.60 7.66 12.95
N GLU A 359 -16.05 8.80 13.42
CA GLU A 359 -16.13 9.21 14.83
C GLU A 359 -17.57 9.40 15.31
N GLN A 360 -18.45 9.92 14.44
CA GLN A 360 -19.88 10.10 14.69
C GLN A 360 -20.70 8.80 14.50
N ARG A 361 -20.08 7.64 14.43
CA ARG A 361 -20.70 6.32 14.26
C ARG A 361 -21.45 6.14 12.93
N CYS A 362 -20.89 6.68 11.88
CA CYS A 362 -21.31 6.47 10.49
C CYS A 362 -22.80 6.76 10.23
N PRO A 363 -23.33 7.94 10.55
CA PRO A 363 -24.74 8.24 10.27
C PRO A 363 -25.00 8.23 8.75
N GLU A 364 -26.06 7.51 8.33
CA GLU A 364 -26.41 7.36 6.92
C GLU A 364 -26.92 8.67 6.31
N GLY A 365 -27.82 9.35 6.98
CA GLY A 365 -28.49 10.54 6.45
C GLY A 365 -29.65 10.21 5.50
N ASN A 366 -30.09 11.23 4.75
CA ASN A 366 -31.16 11.04 3.78
C ASN A 366 -30.57 10.68 2.41
N PRO A 367 -30.95 9.55 1.78
CA PRO A 367 -30.49 9.17 0.45
C PRO A 367 -30.71 10.23 -0.64
N ALA A 368 -31.74 11.07 -0.50
CA ALA A 368 -32.01 12.15 -1.44
C ALA A 368 -30.96 13.28 -1.45
N ASP A 369 -30.13 13.37 -0.39
CA ASP A 369 -29.06 14.36 -0.29
C ASP A 369 -27.75 13.90 -0.99
N GLY A 370 -27.72 12.64 -1.42
CA GLY A 370 -26.54 12.04 -2.07
C GLY A 370 -26.36 12.49 -3.51
N PRO A 371 -25.11 12.37 -4.05
CA PRO A 371 -24.87 12.61 -5.45
C PRO A 371 -25.56 11.57 -6.32
N ALA A 372 -25.88 11.92 -7.56
CA ALA A 372 -26.28 10.93 -8.55
C ALA A 372 -25.15 9.89 -8.73
N ALA A 373 -25.53 8.63 -8.94
CA ALA A 373 -24.55 7.58 -9.19
C ALA A 373 -23.67 7.95 -10.39
N LYS A 374 -22.34 7.85 -10.22
CA LYS A 374 -21.38 8.13 -11.29
C LYS A 374 -21.46 7.03 -12.34
N ALA A 375 -21.71 7.43 -13.59
CA ALA A 375 -21.61 6.50 -14.71
C ALA A 375 -20.12 6.25 -15.02
N TRP A 376 -19.71 5.01 -14.93
CA TRP A 376 -18.35 4.60 -15.29
C TRP A 376 -18.35 4.05 -16.72
N PRO A 377 -17.32 4.34 -17.54
CA PRO A 377 -17.23 3.74 -18.86
C PRO A 377 -17.22 2.20 -18.77
N GLU A 378 -18.09 1.58 -19.53
CA GLU A 378 -18.01 0.15 -19.74
C GLU A 378 -16.87 -0.14 -20.74
N GLY A 379 -15.92 -0.98 -20.34
CA GLY A 379 -14.78 -1.29 -21.19
C GLY A 379 -13.63 -0.28 -21.05
N TRP A 380 -13.17 0.28 -22.18
CA TRP A 380 -12.01 1.15 -22.23
C TRP A 380 -12.29 2.57 -21.68
N THR A 381 -11.41 3.03 -20.78
CA THR A 381 -11.53 4.39 -20.21
C THR A 381 -11.25 5.48 -21.24
N ILE A 382 -10.39 5.19 -22.23
CA ILE A 382 -10.08 6.11 -23.34
C ILE A 382 -11.20 6.21 -24.38
N GLY A 383 -12.34 5.52 -24.18
CA GLY A 383 -13.40 5.37 -25.18
C GLY A 383 -13.15 4.16 -26.10
N THR A 384 -13.84 4.09 -27.24
CA THR A 384 -13.66 2.96 -28.17
C THR A 384 -12.32 3.07 -28.90
N PRO A 385 -11.38 2.12 -28.69
CA PRO A 385 -10.10 2.13 -29.37
C PRO A 385 -10.25 1.94 -30.89
N ASP A 386 -9.41 2.64 -31.65
CA ASP A 386 -9.30 2.42 -33.10
C ASP A 386 -8.52 1.13 -33.41
N LEU A 387 -7.57 0.75 -32.53
CA LEU A 387 -6.75 -0.45 -32.64
C LEU A 387 -6.69 -1.15 -31.28
N VAL A 388 -6.76 -2.49 -31.29
CA VAL A 388 -6.57 -3.32 -30.08
C VAL A 388 -5.56 -4.41 -30.41
N PHE A 389 -4.55 -4.55 -29.53
CA PHE A 389 -3.58 -5.63 -29.58
C PHE A 389 -3.65 -6.42 -28.27
N GLU A 390 -3.73 -7.73 -28.39
CA GLU A 390 -3.91 -8.66 -27.28
C GLU A 390 -2.79 -9.70 -27.31
N LEU A 391 -2.41 -10.21 -26.13
CA LEU A 391 -1.46 -11.32 -26.04
C LEU A 391 -1.97 -12.51 -26.88
N PRO A 392 -1.12 -13.14 -27.71
CA PRO A 392 -1.56 -14.22 -28.59
C PRO A 392 -2.09 -15.43 -27.80
N GLU A 393 -1.49 -15.69 -26.65
CA GLU A 393 -1.87 -16.78 -25.73
C GLU A 393 -1.99 -16.25 -24.31
N ALA A 394 -2.80 -16.94 -23.50
CA ALA A 394 -2.90 -16.62 -22.08
C ALA A 394 -1.64 -17.05 -21.32
N THR A 395 -1.12 -16.17 -20.48
CA THR A 395 -0.04 -16.52 -19.55
C THR A 395 -0.63 -17.24 -18.35
N LEU A 396 -0.08 -18.40 -18.00
CA LEU A 396 -0.51 -19.17 -16.83
C LEU A 396 0.25 -18.69 -15.60
N ILE A 397 -0.46 -18.29 -14.57
CA ILE A 397 0.07 -17.83 -13.31
C ILE A 397 -0.16 -18.91 -12.26
N PRO A 398 0.90 -19.42 -11.60
CA PRO A 398 0.77 -20.40 -10.52
C PRO A 398 0.04 -19.78 -9.31
N ALA A 399 -0.44 -20.63 -8.43
CA ALA A 399 -1.10 -20.15 -7.21
C ALA A 399 -0.14 -19.42 -6.25
N GLN A 400 1.16 -19.74 -6.27
CA GLN A 400 2.18 -19.25 -5.34
C GLN A 400 3.53 -19.10 -6.03
N GLY A 401 4.46 -18.47 -5.31
CA GLY A 401 5.83 -18.22 -5.74
C GLY A 401 6.01 -16.86 -6.38
N THR A 402 7.24 -16.58 -6.79
CA THR A 402 7.60 -15.36 -7.52
C THR A 402 7.73 -15.68 -9.00
N MET A 403 7.09 -14.91 -9.84
CA MET A 403 7.26 -15.03 -11.28
C MET A 403 8.30 -14.03 -11.79
N PRO A 404 9.21 -14.47 -12.69
CA PRO A 404 10.05 -13.52 -13.42
C PRO A 404 9.21 -12.67 -14.35
N TYR A 405 9.73 -11.52 -14.79
CA TYR A 405 9.07 -10.70 -15.79
C TYR A 405 8.88 -11.48 -17.09
N VAL A 406 7.68 -11.42 -17.63
CA VAL A 406 7.31 -12.07 -18.88
C VAL A 406 7.31 -11.04 -20.00
N HIS A 407 8.00 -11.34 -21.09
CA HIS A 407 8.05 -10.48 -22.27
C HIS A 407 7.38 -11.18 -23.46
N VAL A 408 6.29 -10.58 -23.95
CA VAL A 408 5.54 -11.10 -25.11
C VAL A 408 5.58 -10.10 -26.26
N THR A 409 6.01 -10.54 -27.43
CA THR A 409 6.02 -9.73 -28.63
C THR A 409 4.73 -9.94 -29.42
N VAL A 410 4.08 -8.84 -29.78
CA VAL A 410 2.84 -8.82 -30.57
C VAL A 410 3.08 -7.98 -31.82
N PRO A 411 3.16 -8.57 -33.02
CA PRO A 411 3.30 -7.82 -34.28
C PRO A 411 2.11 -6.90 -34.53
N THR A 412 2.35 -5.65 -34.89
CA THR A 412 1.26 -4.73 -35.21
C THR A 412 0.68 -4.97 -36.60
N ASN A 413 1.49 -5.49 -37.53
CA ASN A 413 1.13 -5.66 -38.95
C ASN A 413 0.60 -4.39 -39.61
N LEU A 414 0.98 -3.22 -39.12
CA LEU A 414 0.59 -1.92 -39.70
C LEU A 414 1.30 -1.69 -41.02
N ALA A 415 0.52 -1.35 -42.06
CA ALA A 415 1.05 -1.08 -43.39
C ALA A 415 1.58 0.37 -43.52
N ALA A 416 1.20 1.26 -42.63
CA ALA A 416 1.61 2.67 -42.61
C ALA A 416 1.83 3.14 -41.17
N ASP A 417 2.61 4.21 -40.98
CA ASP A 417 2.78 4.87 -39.70
C ASP A 417 1.43 5.38 -39.18
N VAL A 418 1.21 5.23 -37.87
CA VAL A 418 0.06 5.79 -37.16
C VAL A 418 0.51 6.67 -36.01
N TRP A 419 -0.29 7.67 -35.70
CA TRP A 419 -0.06 8.58 -34.59
C TRP A 419 -1.02 8.25 -33.44
N VAL A 420 -0.50 7.79 -32.33
CA VAL A 420 -1.27 7.37 -31.15
C VAL A 420 -1.45 8.56 -30.22
N GLN A 421 -2.70 8.99 -30.02
CA GLN A 421 -3.06 10.09 -29.11
C GLN A 421 -3.39 9.62 -27.71
N ALA A 422 -3.96 8.42 -27.58
CA ALA A 422 -4.19 7.80 -26.28
C ALA A 422 -3.94 6.30 -26.35
N ALA A 423 -3.48 5.73 -25.23
CA ALA A 423 -3.23 4.32 -25.08
C ALA A 423 -3.63 3.85 -23.67
N GLU A 424 -4.28 2.69 -23.60
CA GLU A 424 -4.68 2.05 -22.36
C GLU A 424 -4.26 0.58 -22.37
N ALA A 425 -3.38 0.19 -21.47
CA ALA A 425 -3.08 -1.22 -21.23
C ALA A 425 -4.08 -1.75 -20.21
N ARG A 426 -4.63 -2.95 -20.46
CA ARG A 426 -5.60 -3.59 -19.57
C ARG A 426 -5.22 -5.01 -19.29
N PRO A 427 -5.15 -5.40 -18.02
CA PRO A 427 -5.02 -6.80 -17.64
C PRO A 427 -6.25 -7.61 -18.10
N GLY A 428 -6.03 -8.87 -18.42
CA GLY A 428 -7.11 -9.86 -18.55
C GLY A 428 -7.67 -10.24 -17.20
N ASP A 429 -6.77 -10.39 -16.21
CA ASP A 429 -7.12 -10.60 -14.80
C ASP A 429 -6.31 -9.63 -13.90
N ALA A 430 -6.97 -8.55 -13.43
CA ALA A 430 -6.37 -7.52 -12.59
C ALA A 430 -5.95 -8.05 -11.19
N SER A 431 -6.43 -9.21 -10.77
CA SER A 431 -6.10 -9.79 -9.45
C SER A 431 -4.68 -10.38 -9.38
N VAL A 432 -4.05 -10.62 -10.53
CA VAL A 432 -2.71 -11.22 -10.63
C VAL A 432 -1.72 -10.36 -11.40
N VAL A 433 -2.17 -9.35 -12.13
CA VAL A 433 -1.28 -8.45 -12.89
C VAL A 433 -0.86 -7.29 -12.00
N HIS A 434 0.43 -7.26 -11.63
CA HIS A 434 1.00 -6.17 -10.85
C HIS A 434 1.24 -4.94 -11.71
N HIS A 435 1.89 -5.09 -12.88
CA HIS A 435 2.00 -4.02 -13.87
C HIS A 435 2.21 -4.59 -15.29
N ILE A 436 1.88 -3.74 -16.26
CA ILE A 436 2.14 -3.96 -17.70
C ILE A 436 2.89 -2.74 -18.20
N ILE A 437 3.97 -2.95 -18.95
CA ILE A 437 4.60 -1.91 -19.75
C ILE A 437 4.54 -2.36 -21.21
N VAL A 438 4.07 -1.49 -22.10
CA VAL A 438 4.01 -1.76 -23.54
C VAL A 438 5.05 -0.89 -24.25
N TYR A 439 6.00 -1.53 -24.91
CA TYR A 439 7.04 -0.89 -25.70
C TYR A 439 6.76 -1.02 -27.20
N VAL A 440 7.13 -0.01 -27.96
CA VAL A 440 7.19 -0.04 -29.43
C VAL A 440 8.62 -0.37 -29.84
N VAL A 441 8.79 -1.44 -30.59
CA VAL A 441 10.05 -1.80 -31.23
C VAL A 441 9.90 -1.60 -32.73
N PRO A 442 10.59 -0.61 -33.34
CA PRO A 442 10.48 -0.35 -34.77
C PRO A 442 11.11 -1.49 -35.60
N PRO A 443 10.78 -1.60 -36.87
CA PRO A 443 11.37 -2.61 -37.74
C PRO A 443 12.90 -2.60 -37.71
N GLY A 444 13.52 -3.75 -37.48
CA GLY A 444 14.99 -3.89 -37.33
C GLY A 444 15.55 -3.39 -36.02
N GLY A 445 14.71 -2.92 -35.10
CA GLY A 445 15.12 -2.51 -33.75
C GLY A 445 15.51 -3.69 -32.87
N ASP A 446 16.47 -3.48 -31.97
CA ASP A 446 16.85 -4.46 -30.95
C ASP A 446 15.92 -4.34 -29.74
N ARG A 447 15.09 -5.37 -29.52
CA ARG A 447 14.14 -5.44 -28.39
C ARG A 447 14.83 -5.24 -27.04
N ARG A 448 15.98 -5.92 -26.80
CA ARG A 448 16.67 -5.86 -25.52
C ARG A 448 17.21 -4.45 -25.26
N ARG A 449 17.82 -3.83 -26.26
CA ARG A 449 18.29 -2.44 -26.15
C ARG A 449 17.15 -1.46 -25.95
N THR A 450 16.02 -1.65 -26.63
CA THR A 450 14.84 -0.80 -26.50
C THR A 450 14.30 -0.82 -25.07
N ILE A 451 14.10 -2.01 -24.49
CA ILE A 451 13.59 -2.19 -23.13
C ILE A 451 14.60 -1.70 -22.10
N ALA A 452 15.87 -2.15 -22.19
CA ALA A 452 16.91 -1.79 -21.23
C ALA A 452 17.20 -0.28 -21.17
N ALA A 453 17.01 0.42 -22.30
CA ALA A 453 17.15 1.87 -22.34
C ALA A 453 15.86 2.62 -21.97
N GLY A 454 14.76 1.92 -21.66
CA GLY A 454 13.45 2.53 -21.42
C GLY A 454 12.88 3.25 -22.61
N ARG A 455 13.34 2.92 -23.82
CA ARG A 455 12.92 3.56 -25.07
C ARG A 455 11.67 2.90 -25.64
N GLY A 456 10.95 3.63 -26.46
CA GLY A 456 9.75 3.10 -27.12
C GLY A 456 8.58 2.85 -26.17
N HIS A 457 8.63 3.34 -24.95
CA HIS A 457 7.52 3.23 -24.02
C HIS A 457 6.26 3.86 -24.60
N LEU A 458 5.22 3.05 -24.82
CA LEU A 458 3.95 3.50 -25.37
C LEU A 458 2.98 3.90 -24.25
N CYS A 459 2.73 2.98 -23.34
CA CYS A 459 1.89 3.17 -22.15
C CYS A 459 2.21 2.10 -21.11
N GLY A 460 1.73 2.30 -19.89
CA GLY A 460 1.78 1.33 -18.81
C GLY A 460 0.41 1.09 -18.17
N TYR A 461 0.36 0.10 -17.31
CA TYR A 461 -0.70 -0.15 -16.33
C TYR A 461 -0.04 -0.52 -15.02
N ALA A 462 -0.43 0.17 -13.97
CA ALA A 462 -0.26 -0.30 -12.59
C ALA A 462 -1.61 -0.12 -11.86
N PRO A 463 -1.84 -0.81 -10.74
CA PRO A 463 -3.07 -0.65 -9.96
C PRO A 463 -3.38 0.82 -9.70
N GLY A 464 -4.57 1.28 -10.14
CA GLY A 464 -5.00 2.66 -9.95
C GLY A 464 -4.44 3.68 -10.92
N ASP A 465 -3.59 3.33 -11.89
CA ASP A 465 -3.11 4.28 -12.88
C ASP A 465 -4.19 4.72 -13.88
N MET A 466 -4.00 5.92 -14.39
CA MET A 466 -4.82 6.46 -15.46
C MET A 466 -4.22 6.07 -16.82
N PRO A 467 -5.05 5.89 -17.86
CA PRO A 467 -4.53 5.67 -19.21
C PRO A 467 -3.70 6.85 -19.68
N SER A 468 -2.76 6.58 -20.58
CA SER A 468 -1.96 7.62 -21.22
C SER A 468 -2.81 8.38 -22.25
N VAL A 469 -3.17 9.63 -21.94
CA VAL A 469 -3.89 10.53 -22.84
C VAL A 469 -3.02 11.76 -23.05
N LEU A 470 -2.58 11.96 -24.28
CA LEU A 470 -1.69 13.07 -24.64
C LEU A 470 -2.49 14.36 -24.90
N PRO A 471 -1.90 15.54 -24.68
CA PRO A 471 -2.54 16.82 -24.97
C PRO A 471 -3.00 16.91 -26.44
N PRO A 472 -4.04 17.70 -26.74
CA PRO A 472 -4.49 17.92 -28.11
C PRO A 472 -3.35 18.35 -29.05
N GLY A 473 -3.27 17.74 -30.22
CA GLY A 473 -2.24 18.00 -31.22
C GLY A 473 -0.87 17.35 -30.93
N THR A 474 -0.80 16.52 -29.87
CA THR A 474 0.39 15.72 -29.50
C THR A 474 0.09 14.23 -29.65
N ALA A 475 1.01 13.45 -30.22
CA ALA A 475 0.84 12.01 -30.37
C ALA A 475 2.20 11.28 -30.35
N LYS A 476 2.20 10.01 -29.96
CA LYS A 476 3.35 9.10 -30.11
C LYS A 476 3.33 8.43 -31.47
N LYS A 477 4.47 8.31 -32.13
CA LYS A 477 4.59 7.65 -33.44
C LYS A 477 4.66 6.11 -33.23
N LEU A 478 3.83 5.39 -33.99
CA LEU A 478 3.90 3.94 -34.13
C LEU A 478 4.20 3.66 -35.63
N ALA A 479 5.45 3.35 -35.92
CA ALA A 479 5.91 3.15 -37.29
C ALA A 479 5.32 1.89 -37.92
N ALA A 480 5.14 1.88 -39.22
CA ALA A 480 4.71 0.71 -39.98
C ALA A 480 5.61 -0.50 -39.71
N GLY A 481 5.00 -1.67 -39.49
CA GLY A 481 5.73 -2.92 -39.23
C GLY A 481 6.44 -2.98 -37.89
N SER A 482 6.16 -2.07 -36.95
CA SER A 482 6.63 -2.18 -35.56
C SER A 482 6.01 -3.35 -34.83
N ASP A 483 6.74 -3.87 -33.84
CA ASP A 483 6.21 -4.81 -32.85
C ASP A 483 5.87 -4.07 -31.56
N LEU A 484 4.82 -4.53 -30.86
CA LEU A 484 4.58 -4.19 -29.47
C LEU A 484 5.19 -5.28 -28.59
N VAL A 485 5.94 -4.86 -27.56
CA VAL A 485 6.45 -5.78 -26.55
C VAL A 485 5.79 -5.47 -25.23
N PHE A 486 5.01 -6.43 -24.75
CA PHE A 486 4.43 -6.39 -23.41
C PHE A 486 5.45 -6.93 -22.42
N GLN A 487 5.84 -6.12 -21.46
CA GLN A 487 6.53 -6.54 -20.25
C GLN A 487 5.49 -6.65 -19.15
N LEU A 488 5.34 -7.85 -18.59
CA LEU A 488 4.31 -8.17 -17.62
C LEU A 488 4.95 -8.64 -16.33
N HIS A 489 4.49 -8.08 -15.22
CA HIS A 489 4.82 -8.55 -13.89
C HIS A 489 3.57 -9.11 -13.22
N TYR A 490 3.66 -10.36 -12.77
CA TYR A 490 2.56 -11.07 -12.15
C TYR A 490 2.84 -11.31 -10.66
N THR A 491 1.78 -11.20 -9.87
CA THR A 491 1.79 -11.57 -8.45
C THR A 491 0.74 -12.64 -8.21
N PRO A 492 1.13 -13.89 -7.89
CA PRO A 492 0.20 -14.95 -7.55
C PRO A 492 -0.75 -14.56 -6.42
N ASN A 493 -2.03 -14.94 -6.55
CA ASN A 493 -3.11 -14.55 -5.64
C ASN A 493 -3.69 -15.70 -4.80
N GLY A 494 -2.99 -16.86 -4.77
CA GLY A 494 -3.41 -18.04 -4.00
C GLY A 494 -4.12 -19.10 -4.84
N LYS A 495 -4.52 -18.82 -6.08
CA LYS A 495 -5.15 -19.78 -7.00
C LYS A 495 -4.48 -19.75 -8.38
N PRO A 496 -4.40 -20.90 -9.10
CA PRO A 496 -3.94 -20.90 -10.48
C PRO A 496 -4.84 -20.00 -11.31
N THR A 497 -4.27 -19.10 -12.09
CA THR A 497 -4.99 -18.09 -12.87
C THR A 497 -4.39 -18.01 -14.27
N ALA A 498 -5.13 -17.47 -15.23
CA ALA A 498 -4.65 -17.21 -16.57
C ALA A 498 -4.95 -15.76 -16.93
N ASP A 499 -3.94 -15.04 -17.43
CA ASP A 499 -4.06 -13.68 -17.88
C ASP A 499 -3.87 -13.55 -19.40
N ARG A 500 -4.70 -12.73 -20.02
CA ARG A 500 -4.58 -12.32 -21.41
C ARG A 500 -4.75 -10.82 -21.55
N SER A 501 -3.68 -10.12 -21.19
CA SER A 501 -3.61 -8.65 -21.24
C SER A 501 -3.69 -8.13 -22.65
N LYS A 502 -4.14 -6.85 -22.79
CA LYS A 502 -4.32 -6.19 -24.07
C LYS A 502 -4.04 -4.69 -23.97
N VAL A 503 -3.80 -4.04 -25.10
CA VAL A 503 -3.68 -2.58 -25.21
C VAL A 503 -4.64 -2.05 -26.27
N GLY A 504 -5.36 -0.98 -25.93
CA GLY A 504 -6.22 -0.23 -26.83
C GLY A 504 -5.56 1.10 -27.19
N LEU A 505 -5.64 1.50 -28.44
CA LEU A 505 -5.04 2.74 -28.96
C LEU A 505 -6.09 3.61 -29.62
N ILE A 506 -6.08 4.91 -29.31
CA ILE A 506 -6.80 5.93 -30.06
C ILE A 506 -5.82 6.59 -31.03
N VAL A 507 -6.13 6.53 -32.30
CA VAL A 507 -5.35 7.17 -33.36
C VAL A 507 -5.75 8.65 -33.48
N ALA A 508 -4.77 9.54 -33.62
CA ALA A 508 -5.02 10.96 -33.80
C ALA A 508 -5.87 11.22 -35.07
N LYS A 509 -6.99 11.89 -34.88
CA LYS A 509 -7.94 12.18 -36.01
C LYS A 509 -7.45 13.26 -36.97
N GLN A 510 -6.49 14.07 -36.51
CA GLN A 510 -5.81 15.09 -37.30
C GLN A 510 -4.30 14.87 -37.19
N PRO A 511 -3.51 15.23 -38.22
CA PRO A 511 -2.06 15.17 -38.10
C PRO A 511 -1.61 15.95 -36.87
N PRO A 512 -0.84 15.33 -35.94
CA PRO A 512 -0.35 16.04 -34.78
C PRO A 512 0.69 17.09 -35.19
N SER A 513 0.81 18.14 -34.41
CA SER A 513 1.87 19.16 -34.57
C SER A 513 3.12 18.84 -33.73
N ARG A 514 2.97 17.95 -32.75
CA ARG A 514 4.02 17.58 -31.80
C ARG A 514 4.10 16.07 -31.62
N GLU A 515 5.32 15.57 -31.51
CA GLU A 515 5.62 14.18 -31.23
C GLU A 515 5.95 14.02 -29.75
N ALA A 516 5.24 13.13 -29.08
CA ALA A 516 5.54 12.76 -27.71
C ALA A 516 6.55 11.61 -27.67
N LEU A 517 7.51 11.73 -26.74
CA LEU A 517 8.60 10.78 -26.53
C LEU A 517 8.69 10.46 -25.05
N THR A 518 8.87 9.18 -24.70
CA THR A 518 9.25 8.80 -23.35
C THR A 518 10.76 8.63 -23.28
N ILE A 519 11.38 9.27 -22.31
CA ILE A 519 12.82 9.24 -22.07
C ILE A 519 13.10 8.65 -20.71
N GLY A 520 13.98 7.63 -20.64
CA GLY A 520 14.50 7.11 -19.39
C GLY A 520 15.81 7.81 -19.00
N ILE A 521 15.86 8.38 -17.81
CA ILE A 521 17.06 8.95 -17.18
C ILE A 521 17.55 7.92 -16.17
N ALA A 522 18.50 7.07 -16.55
CA ALA A 522 18.86 5.88 -15.80
C ALA A 522 20.34 5.87 -15.42
N ASN A 523 20.67 5.20 -14.32
CA ASN A 523 22.02 4.87 -13.96
C ASN A 523 22.16 3.36 -13.81
N PRO A 524 22.72 2.63 -14.77
CA PRO A 524 22.87 1.17 -14.69
C PRO A 524 24.18 0.73 -13.98
N ARG A 525 25.00 1.65 -13.46
CA ARG A 525 26.35 1.35 -12.96
C ARG A 525 26.47 1.41 -11.44
N PHE A 526 25.37 1.44 -10.70
CA PHE A 526 25.41 1.48 -9.23
C PHE A 526 25.62 0.10 -8.60
N VAL A 527 26.08 0.12 -7.36
CA VAL A 527 26.13 -1.04 -6.47
C VAL A 527 25.64 -0.60 -5.10
N ILE A 528 24.54 -1.16 -4.64
CA ILE A 528 24.00 -0.91 -3.30
C ILE A 528 24.71 -1.88 -2.32
N PRO A 529 25.48 -1.39 -1.33
CA PRO A 529 26.17 -2.26 -0.38
C PRO A 529 25.20 -3.05 0.51
N PRO A 530 25.64 -4.22 1.03
CA PRO A 530 24.89 -4.92 2.07
C PRO A 530 24.62 -4.02 3.28
N GLY A 531 23.40 -4.08 3.82
CA GLY A 531 22.99 -3.36 5.03
C GLY A 531 22.86 -1.84 4.88
N ALA A 532 23.05 -1.28 3.69
CA ALA A 532 22.92 0.17 3.47
C ALA A 532 21.46 0.61 3.59
N SER A 533 21.14 1.49 4.55
CA SER A 533 19.76 1.97 4.82
C SER A 533 19.35 3.22 4.01
N ALA A 534 20.32 3.88 3.34
CA ALA A 534 20.07 5.09 2.55
C ALA A 534 21.16 5.30 1.48
N HIS A 535 21.26 4.35 0.54
CA HIS A 535 22.26 4.44 -0.53
C HIS A 535 21.79 5.36 -1.65
N PRO A 536 22.47 6.50 -1.92
CA PRO A 536 22.08 7.42 -2.97
C PRO A 536 22.56 6.93 -4.34
N VAL A 537 21.72 7.12 -5.34
CA VAL A 537 22.07 6.91 -6.76
C VAL A 537 21.57 8.11 -7.56
N HIS A 538 22.41 8.65 -8.42
CA HIS A 538 22.12 9.83 -9.23
C HIS A 538 22.22 9.50 -10.72
N SER A 539 21.38 10.16 -11.50
CA SER A 539 21.47 10.24 -12.97
C SER A 539 20.99 11.60 -13.44
N GLN A 540 21.38 12.01 -14.63
CA GLN A 540 20.95 13.28 -15.21
C GLN A 540 20.95 13.24 -16.72
N ARG A 541 20.14 14.14 -17.32
CA ARG A 541 20.06 14.30 -18.78
C ARG A 541 20.06 15.76 -19.17
N LEU A 542 20.92 16.10 -20.13
CA LEU A 542 20.93 17.39 -20.82
C LEU A 542 19.94 17.36 -22.00
N PHE A 543 19.10 18.38 -22.11
CA PHE A 543 18.22 18.56 -23.26
C PHE A 543 18.90 19.46 -24.30
N PRO A 544 19.19 18.93 -25.51
CA PRO A 544 19.92 19.67 -26.51
C PRO A 544 19.08 20.72 -27.24
N GLN A 545 17.77 20.72 -27.04
CA GLN A 545 16.78 21.63 -27.63
C GLN A 545 15.65 21.94 -26.65
N ASP A 546 14.78 22.88 -26.99
CA ASP A 546 13.56 23.16 -26.22
C ASP A 546 12.60 21.97 -26.29
N VAL A 547 12.12 21.51 -25.14
CA VAL A 547 11.12 20.45 -25.05
C VAL A 547 9.99 20.88 -24.10
N ARG A 548 8.79 20.31 -24.25
CA ARG A 548 7.77 20.42 -23.22
C ARG A 548 7.74 19.13 -22.44
N LEU A 549 7.95 19.22 -21.12
CA LEU A 549 7.81 18.13 -20.18
C LEU A 549 6.33 17.95 -19.83
N LEU A 550 5.83 16.72 -19.90
CA LEU A 550 4.41 16.38 -19.74
C LEU A 550 4.15 15.59 -18.44
N SER A 551 5.05 14.66 -18.11
CA SER A 551 4.84 13.76 -16.98
C SER A 551 6.15 13.20 -16.43
N PHE A 552 6.06 12.57 -15.26
CA PHE A 552 7.13 11.82 -14.62
C PHE A 552 6.62 10.43 -14.23
N MET A 553 7.51 9.44 -14.23
CA MET A 553 7.26 8.12 -13.66
C MET A 553 8.57 7.59 -13.04
N PRO A 554 8.77 7.74 -11.74
CA PRO A 554 9.91 7.16 -11.06
C PRO A 554 9.78 5.63 -11.01
N HIS A 555 10.87 4.92 -11.32
CA HIS A 555 10.90 3.47 -11.32
C HIS A 555 12.10 2.94 -10.53
N MET A 556 11.81 2.15 -9.52
CA MET A 556 12.74 1.37 -8.68
C MET A 556 12.06 0.06 -8.30
N HIS A 557 12.80 -0.89 -7.73
CA HIS A 557 12.25 -2.13 -7.20
C HIS A 557 12.05 -2.10 -5.68
N LEU A 558 12.13 -3.28 -5.01
CA LEU A 558 11.78 -3.49 -3.60
C LEU A 558 12.58 -2.67 -2.59
N ARG A 559 13.79 -2.21 -2.96
CA ARG A 559 14.64 -1.40 -2.08
C ARG A 559 14.53 0.09 -2.32
N GLY A 560 13.75 0.51 -3.32
CA GLY A 560 13.47 1.92 -3.58
C GLY A 560 12.89 2.59 -2.34
N ARG A 561 13.47 3.74 -1.92
CA ARG A 561 13.04 4.49 -0.73
C ARG A 561 12.52 5.87 -1.05
N SER A 562 13.19 6.60 -1.94
CA SER A 562 12.77 7.93 -2.40
C SER A 562 13.26 8.21 -3.80
N PHE A 563 12.53 9.07 -4.52
CA PHE A 563 12.92 9.51 -5.86
C PHE A 563 12.62 11.00 -6.04
N ARG A 564 13.55 11.76 -6.65
CA ARG A 564 13.38 13.18 -6.89
C ARG A 564 13.80 13.55 -8.30
N TYR A 565 13.03 14.45 -8.93
CA TYR A 565 13.40 15.12 -10.16
C TYR A 565 13.69 16.59 -9.89
N ALA A 566 14.84 17.06 -10.33
CA ALA A 566 15.25 18.43 -10.13
C ALA A 566 15.85 19.03 -11.42
N LEU A 567 15.46 20.27 -11.73
CA LEU A 567 15.94 21.01 -12.87
C LEU A 567 17.06 21.96 -12.44
N THR A 568 18.11 22.01 -13.21
CA THR A 568 19.20 22.98 -13.06
C THR A 568 19.76 23.38 -14.43
N SER A 569 20.58 24.41 -14.48
CA SER A 569 21.39 24.71 -15.68
C SER A 569 22.79 24.12 -15.55
N PRO A 570 23.45 23.73 -16.65
CA PRO A 570 24.81 23.19 -16.62
C PRO A 570 25.85 24.12 -15.99
N ASP A 571 25.62 25.42 -16.09
CA ASP A 571 26.51 26.48 -15.55
C ASP A 571 26.16 26.88 -14.10
N GLY A 572 25.13 26.23 -13.48
CA GLY A 572 24.68 26.52 -12.13
C GLY A 572 24.02 27.88 -11.93
N ARG A 573 23.73 28.61 -13.01
CA ARG A 573 23.11 29.95 -12.94
C ARG A 573 21.63 29.89 -12.59
N VAL A 574 20.94 28.80 -12.99
CA VAL A 574 19.57 28.55 -12.57
C VAL A 574 19.61 27.79 -11.25
N PRO A 575 18.96 28.29 -10.18
CA PRO A 575 18.83 27.56 -8.94
C PRO A 575 18.19 26.19 -9.17
N VAL A 576 18.56 25.23 -8.35
CA VAL A 576 17.92 23.91 -8.38
C VAL A 576 16.43 24.06 -8.08
N GLU A 577 15.58 23.67 -9.04
CA GLU A 577 14.12 23.63 -8.88
C GLU A 577 13.67 22.17 -8.80
N VAL A 578 13.07 21.77 -7.71
CA VAL A 578 12.48 20.44 -7.55
C VAL A 578 11.14 20.40 -8.28
N LEU A 579 11.03 19.54 -9.28
CA LEU A 579 9.81 19.40 -10.10
C LEU A 579 8.88 18.32 -9.56
N LEU A 580 9.45 17.27 -8.97
CA LEU A 580 8.74 16.20 -8.27
C LEU A 580 9.67 15.64 -7.18
N ASP A 581 9.15 15.47 -5.97
CA ASP A 581 9.77 14.70 -4.90
C ASP A 581 8.82 13.60 -4.45
N VAL A 582 9.28 12.35 -4.45
CA VAL A 582 8.58 11.17 -3.94
C VAL A 582 9.39 10.63 -2.76
N PRO A 583 9.21 11.19 -1.56
CA PRO A 583 10.06 10.93 -0.40
C PRO A 583 9.82 9.56 0.24
N ALA A 584 8.69 8.93 -0.06
CA ALA A 584 8.32 7.58 0.38
C ALA A 584 7.86 6.76 -0.82
N PHE A 585 8.83 6.35 -1.66
CA PHE A 585 8.53 5.51 -2.82
C PHE A 585 7.97 4.16 -2.36
N ASP A 586 6.92 3.71 -3.03
CA ASP A 586 6.29 2.41 -2.81
C ASP A 586 6.28 1.61 -4.11
N PHE A 587 6.94 0.45 -4.10
CA PHE A 587 7.01 -0.43 -5.27
C PHE A 587 5.63 -0.91 -5.73
N GLY A 588 4.68 -1.04 -4.81
CA GLY A 588 3.29 -1.42 -5.11
C GLY A 588 2.49 -0.34 -5.85
N TRP A 589 2.97 0.91 -5.83
CA TRP A 589 2.30 2.08 -6.40
C TRP A 589 3.24 2.91 -7.27
N GLN A 590 3.60 2.40 -8.44
CA GLN A 590 4.49 3.07 -9.39
C GLN A 590 3.71 4.07 -10.25
N SER A 591 3.27 5.16 -9.62
CA SER A 591 2.36 6.12 -10.23
C SER A 591 3.02 7.00 -11.29
N TYR A 592 2.25 7.32 -12.33
CA TYR A 592 2.51 8.47 -13.18
C TYR A 592 2.11 9.76 -12.46
N TYR A 593 2.90 10.82 -12.70
CA TYR A 593 2.65 12.17 -12.22
C TYR A 593 2.54 13.09 -13.43
N VAL A 594 1.30 13.33 -13.89
CA VAL A 594 1.01 14.13 -15.09
C VAL A 594 0.95 15.60 -14.69
N LEU A 595 1.81 16.43 -15.26
CA LEU A 595 1.79 17.87 -14.96
C LEU A 595 0.44 18.48 -15.34
N ALA A 596 -0.11 19.34 -14.48
CA ALA A 596 -1.35 20.06 -14.74
C ALA A 596 -1.22 20.96 -15.97
N GLU A 597 -0.04 21.55 -16.16
CA GLU A 597 0.36 22.32 -17.35
C GLU A 597 1.73 21.84 -17.85
N PRO A 598 1.89 21.59 -19.14
CA PRO A 598 3.17 21.20 -19.71
C PRO A 598 4.27 22.23 -19.42
N ARG A 599 5.42 21.79 -18.89
CA ARG A 599 6.55 22.65 -18.55
C ARG A 599 7.55 22.77 -19.69
N ILE A 600 7.85 23.97 -20.13
CA ILE A 600 8.92 24.21 -21.11
C ILE A 600 10.27 24.08 -20.42
N LEU A 601 11.10 23.18 -20.94
CA LEU A 601 12.53 23.06 -20.61
C LEU A 601 13.32 23.63 -21.79
N PRO A 602 13.96 24.81 -21.59
CA PRO A 602 14.78 25.40 -22.63
C PRO A 602 16.00 24.53 -23.01
N ARG A 603 16.52 24.71 -24.19
CA ARG A 603 17.80 24.14 -24.61
C ARG A 603 18.86 24.37 -23.53
N GLY A 604 19.61 23.32 -23.21
CA GLY A 604 20.65 23.37 -22.18
C GLY A 604 20.13 23.12 -20.77
N SER A 605 18.83 22.84 -20.59
CA SER A 605 18.31 22.38 -19.30
C SER A 605 18.90 21.04 -18.92
N LEU A 606 19.29 20.89 -17.65
CA LEU A 606 19.80 19.65 -17.07
C LEU A 606 18.77 19.12 -16.07
N LEU A 607 18.14 17.99 -16.37
CA LEU A 607 17.19 17.31 -15.49
C LEU A 607 17.92 16.19 -14.73
N GLY A 608 18.06 16.36 -13.44
CA GLY A 608 18.65 15.38 -12.51
C GLY A 608 17.56 14.49 -11.90
N CYS A 609 17.94 13.24 -11.67
CA CYS A 609 17.16 12.23 -10.95
C CYS A 609 17.99 11.74 -9.78
N ASP A 610 17.49 11.89 -8.56
CA ASP A 610 18.11 11.41 -7.32
C ASP A 610 17.25 10.33 -6.70
N ALA A 611 17.77 9.13 -6.58
CA ALA A 611 17.13 7.99 -5.94
C ALA A 611 17.84 7.62 -4.64
N THR A 612 17.12 7.06 -3.70
CA THR A 612 17.69 6.48 -2.47
C THR A 612 17.18 5.07 -2.31
N PHE A 613 18.06 4.15 -1.94
CA PHE A 613 17.76 2.73 -1.73
C PHE A 613 18.02 2.30 -0.30
N ASP A 614 17.16 1.40 0.19
CA ASP A 614 17.28 0.78 1.52
C ASP A 614 17.50 -0.73 1.40
N ASN A 615 18.76 -1.16 1.49
CA ASN A 615 19.19 -2.56 1.50
C ASN A 615 19.46 -3.07 2.93
N SER A 616 18.87 -2.45 3.94
CA SER A 616 19.03 -2.86 5.34
C SER A 616 18.06 -3.97 5.75
N ALA A 617 18.27 -4.51 6.95
CA ALA A 617 17.37 -5.50 7.54
C ALA A 617 16.05 -4.89 8.02
N GLU A 618 16.01 -3.58 8.24
CA GLU A 618 14.83 -2.81 8.63
C GLU A 618 13.84 -2.61 7.47
N ASN A 619 14.30 -2.77 6.21
CA ASN A 619 13.40 -2.80 5.06
C ASN A 619 12.71 -4.17 4.97
N PRO A 620 11.40 -4.28 5.30
CA PRO A 620 10.71 -5.58 5.32
C PRO A 620 10.53 -6.18 3.91
N ALA A 621 10.55 -5.34 2.86
CA ALA A 621 10.46 -5.79 1.47
C ALA A 621 11.80 -6.30 0.90
N ASN A 622 12.93 -6.02 1.57
CA ASN A 622 14.26 -6.44 1.10
C ASN A 622 14.41 -7.97 1.15
N PRO A 623 14.66 -8.66 0.03
CA PRO A 623 14.79 -10.12 0.02
C PRO A 623 15.99 -10.61 0.84
N ASP A 624 17.18 -9.97 0.68
CA ASP A 624 18.39 -10.31 1.43
C ASP A 624 19.26 -9.07 1.71
N PRO A 625 19.33 -8.61 2.97
CA PRO A 625 20.14 -7.46 3.35
C PRO A 625 21.66 -7.75 3.39
N LYS A 626 22.09 -8.99 3.22
CA LYS A 626 23.50 -9.40 3.33
C LYS A 626 24.23 -9.38 1.99
N VAL A 627 23.52 -9.23 0.88
CA VAL A 627 24.11 -9.21 -0.46
C VAL A 627 24.20 -7.80 -1.02
N ALA A 628 25.23 -7.54 -1.83
CA ALA A 628 25.31 -6.33 -2.63
C ALA A 628 24.36 -6.44 -3.83
N VAL A 629 23.62 -5.38 -4.13
CA VAL A 629 22.62 -5.35 -5.20
C VAL A 629 23.10 -4.46 -6.35
N ARG A 630 22.85 -4.92 -7.56
CA ARG A 630 23.25 -4.24 -8.80
C ARG A 630 22.02 -4.04 -9.69
N TRP A 631 22.23 -3.30 -10.78
CA TRP A 631 21.26 -3.20 -11.84
C TRP A 631 20.84 -4.56 -12.40
N GLY A 632 19.55 -4.76 -12.53
CA GLY A 632 18.95 -5.94 -13.14
C GLY A 632 17.44 -5.79 -13.29
N GLU A 633 16.85 -6.62 -14.14
CA GLU A 633 15.44 -6.54 -14.52
C GLU A 633 14.49 -7.18 -13.49
N GLN A 634 15.02 -8.02 -12.61
CA GLN A 634 14.17 -8.76 -11.68
C GLN A 634 13.90 -7.97 -10.38
N THR A 635 12.78 -8.21 -9.73
CA THR A 635 12.37 -7.50 -8.49
C THR A 635 13.38 -7.63 -7.34
N TRP A 636 14.14 -8.73 -7.29
CA TRP A 636 15.20 -8.92 -6.27
C TRP A 636 16.54 -8.25 -6.64
N GLU A 637 16.69 -7.79 -7.88
CA GLU A 637 17.72 -6.86 -8.34
C GLU A 637 17.20 -5.43 -8.14
N GLU A 638 17.85 -4.41 -8.72
CA GLU A 638 17.36 -3.03 -8.63
C GLU A 638 17.51 -2.27 -9.95
N MET A 639 16.60 -1.33 -10.16
CA MET A 639 16.67 -0.33 -11.22
C MET A 639 16.61 1.08 -10.63
N MET A 640 17.23 2.03 -11.30
CA MET A 640 17.08 3.47 -11.08
C MET A 640 16.75 4.11 -12.41
N ILE A 641 15.49 4.39 -12.67
CA ILE A 641 15.05 5.04 -13.91
C ILE A 641 14.06 6.15 -13.58
N GLY A 642 14.39 7.37 -13.97
CA GLY A 642 13.44 8.48 -14.02
C GLY A 642 12.84 8.59 -15.40
N TYR A 643 11.67 7.98 -15.64
CA TYR A 643 10.96 8.20 -16.90
C TYR A 643 10.33 9.58 -16.92
N VAL A 644 10.37 10.22 -18.08
CA VAL A 644 9.66 11.47 -18.38
C VAL A 644 9.03 11.39 -19.77
N ASP A 645 7.80 11.83 -19.88
CA ASP A 645 7.22 12.13 -21.17
C ASP A 645 7.51 13.59 -21.53
N ILE A 646 8.02 13.78 -22.73
CA ILE A 646 8.23 15.10 -23.32
C ILE A 646 7.52 15.17 -24.66
N ASP A 647 7.33 16.36 -25.20
CA ASP A 647 6.99 16.53 -26.60
C ASP A 647 7.83 17.61 -27.31
N VAL A 648 7.99 17.43 -28.61
CA VAL A 648 8.70 18.34 -29.51
C VAL A 648 7.90 18.57 -30.79
N PRO A 649 8.13 19.64 -31.56
CA PRO A 649 7.58 19.73 -32.89
C PRO A 649 7.96 18.51 -33.74
N ILE A 650 7.06 18.04 -34.60
CA ILE A 650 7.31 16.86 -35.44
C ILE A 650 8.58 17.06 -36.27
N GLY A 651 9.45 16.05 -36.25
CA GLY A 651 10.73 16.04 -36.95
C GLY A 651 11.81 16.96 -36.39
N ALA A 652 11.54 17.54 -35.21
CA ALA A 652 12.52 18.41 -34.53
C ALA A 652 13.40 17.68 -33.54
N TRP A 653 13.13 16.40 -33.24
CA TRP A 653 13.95 15.67 -32.28
C TRP A 653 15.30 15.28 -32.90
N ASP A 654 16.33 16.05 -32.55
CA ASP A 654 17.72 15.79 -32.92
C ASP A 654 18.50 15.09 -31.82
N GLY A 655 17.79 14.65 -30.77
CA GLY A 655 18.41 13.98 -29.63
C GLY A 655 19.10 12.71 -30.10
N ASP A 656 20.43 12.73 -30.10
CA ASP A 656 21.28 11.58 -30.35
C ASP A 656 20.69 10.35 -29.68
N GLU A 657 20.73 9.22 -30.39
CA GLU A 657 20.52 7.94 -29.76
C GLU A 657 21.46 7.86 -28.55
N PRO A 658 20.98 7.86 -27.28
CA PRO A 658 21.87 7.72 -26.15
C PRO A 658 22.41 6.29 -26.18
N GLY A 659 23.59 6.11 -26.72
CA GLY A 659 24.22 4.77 -26.84
C GLY A 659 25.49 4.73 -27.65
N SER A 660 26.06 5.85 -28.06
CA SER A 660 27.36 5.89 -28.75
C SER A 660 28.50 6.50 -27.90
N GLU A 661 28.34 6.63 -26.58
CA GLU A 661 29.49 6.89 -25.73
C GLU A 661 29.84 5.65 -24.94
N ASP A 662 30.55 4.74 -25.60
CA ASP A 662 31.69 4.01 -25.02
C ASP A 662 32.75 5.05 -24.65
N GLY A 663 32.58 5.70 -23.53
CA GLY A 663 33.46 6.74 -23.02
C GLY A 663 33.88 6.42 -21.60
N HIS A 664 34.99 5.71 -21.50
CA HIS A 664 35.99 5.50 -20.43
C HIS A 664 35.61 5.70 -18.94
#